data_d776c75525b9147f8851e966d7fb2693
#
_entry.id   d776c75525b9147f8851e966d7fb2693
#
_cell.length_a   1.000
_cell.length_b   1.000
_cell.length_c   1.000
_cell.angle_alpha   90.00
_cell.angle_beta   90.00
_cell.angle_gamma   90.00
#
_symmetry.space_group_name_H-M   'P 1'
#
loop_
_entity.id
_entity.type
_entity.pdbx_description
1 polymer ?
#
loop_
_entity_poly.entity_id
_entity_poly.type
_entity_poly.pdbx_seq_one_letter_code
_entity_poly.pdbx_strand_id
1 'polypeptide(L)'
;MVNQYINWKSSSFPNNSGSITFTINTKTDSDLLTCSKIGKEKNTLFTLGIEQGSLILRASTTPMNISLDIEDTYGMLLSGLHKTAITFGDFGTRVYLDGYQVFSCATNLCPATIAGKGEFQFLDNIVSDFKIWQEILTPEEIVKSTPVLTPDIEFASASLSQYDIKSLHNLHNGTIFARFRVRGVNQFGTIFATSSSDEENMNIYIGDSGITYKVISGNSSYEYHANGYWNDGGWHDLVVRSFRGAIDIYMDGYLALHQAGQLFFNSLSEISKVSIGEDTRGIRLCGEVRNGGIFEYPLTEGQIKRLSQVTPITNTALFDKGYEGSASYRIPSMITTSNGVVIAGSDQRVVVSNDSPNEIHFIIRRSLDSGKTWLPLQTVIAFPGEGINGPSVIDSCIVYDRIKKRVIVLIDQFPGGRGFANAEQSIGLDKEGHLILHDQNGNIFTLQSDGSVTDSNGQITEFHVDEDGYVKKNGKDAGNIHFKEGIDPNETLLTERTSYLVEVHSDDDGATWTKPRFISHMVKEPWMGFLGTSPGNGIQLSNKKHLGRLLIPYYCCGSNPKFSSGGALISDDGGLTWRRGKAINQGRVVNGQIVDERNLVEDDETTHESTFVERENGDVVVLFRNQHNSGLVGKAISHDGGETWDEMKFEEGIPDIFSQPNAVTLPPIDSKNWESGTASNRVVFANASLMRPYRGCGILRLSEDGCHTWTNHKCFNPYHYVYQCMTVLPDNSLGLLWERETAGVYFAKLPLDWIEN
;
A
#
# COMPACT_ATOMS: atom_id res chain seq x y z
N MET A 1 -0.34 38.48 18.71
CA MET A 1 -1.06 37.23 18.42
C MET A 1 -1.94 36.94 19.63
N VAL A 2 -3.25 36.81 19.43
CA VAL A 2 -4.21 36.56 20.51
C VAL A 2 -4.59 35.08 20.43
N ASN A 3 -4.46 34.36 21.54
CA ASN A 3 -4.95 33.00 21.65
C ASN A 3 -6.47 33.01 21.76
N GLN A 4 -7.13 32.22 20.91
CA GLN A 4 -8.55 31.96 21.04
C GLN A 4 -8.78 30.60 21.70
N TYR A 5 -9.88 30.50 22.45
CA TYR A 5 -10.28 29.28 23.17
C TYR A 5 -11.75 28.98 22.88
N ILE A 6 -12.04 27.78 22.43
CA ILE A 6 -13.41 27.29 22.23
C ILE A 6 -13.62 26.08 23.14
N ASN A 7 -14.57 26.21 24.06
CA ASN A 7 -14.88 25.15 25.01
C ASN A 7 -15.71 24.05 24.37
N TRP A 8 -15.39 22.80 24.68
CA TRP A 8 -16.19 21.64 24.35
C TRP A 8 -16.64 20.88 25.61
N LYS A 9 -17.76 20.16 25.47
CA LYS A 9 -18.29 19.22 26.47
C LYS A 9 -18.52 17.87 25.79
N SER A 10 -18.69 16.81 26.59
CA SER A 10 -19.04 15.49 26.02
C SER A 10 -20.28 15.53 25.12
N SER A 11 -21.25 16.39 25.43
CA SER A 11 -22.44 16.59 24.59
C SER A 11 -22.16 17.30 23.25
N SER A 12 -20.99 17.87 23.05
CA SER A 12 -20.58 18.45 21.76
C SER A 12 -20.24 17.36 20.73
N PHE A 13 -19.97 16.15 21.21
CA PHE A 13 -19.61 14.99 20.39
C PHE A 13 -20.38 13.74 20.86
N PRO A 14 -21.69 13.64 20.51
CA PRO A 14 -22.52 12.52 20.92
C PRO A 14 -21.95 11.19 20.40
N ASN A 15 -22.05 10.14 21.20
CA ASN A 15 -21.53 8.81 20.88
C ASN A 15 -20.03 8.76 20.52
N ASN A 16 -19.22 9.67 21.10
CA ASN A 16 -17.79 9.82 20.78
C ASN A 16 -17.53 10.03 19.27
N SER A 17 -18.42 10.74 18.61
CA SER A 17 -18.31 11.01 17.17
C SER A 17 -18.64 12.47 16.85
N GLY A 18 -18.24 12.94 15.68
CA GLY A 18 -18.49 14.29 15.20
C GLY A 18 -17.37 14.81 14.30
N SER A 19 -17.40 16.12 14.06
CA SER A 19 -16.39 16.76 13.21
C SER A 19 -16.02 18.14 13.74
N ILE A 20 -14.82 18.60 13.39
CA ILE A 20 -14.40 19.99 13.51
C ILE A 20 -13.91 20.48 12.17
N THR A 21 -14.20 21.74 11.83
CA THR A 21 -13.72 22.37 10.59
C THR A 21 -13.14 23.74 10.90
N PHE A 22 -12.10 24.14 10.18
CA PHE A 22 -11.47 25.46 10.28
C PHE A 22 -10.67 25.78 9.01
N THR A 23 -10.26 27.04 8.89
CA THR A 23 -9.42 27.51 7.79
C THR A 23 -8.05 27.88 8.32
N ILE A 24 -6.99 27.46 7.65
CA ILE A 24 -5.59 27.75 7.97
C ILE A 24 -5.09 28.86 7.05
N ASN A 25 -4.38 29.83 7.64
CA ASN A 25 -3.66 30.88 6.92
C ASN A 25 -2.29 31.11 7.61
N THR A 26 -1.29 30.34 7.21
CA THR A 26 0.06 30.50 7.75
C THR A 26 1.12 30.20 6.70
N LYS A 27 2.27 30.87 6.83
CA LYS A 27 3.47 30.64 6.02
C LYS A 27 4.67 30.18 6.87
N THR A 28 4.42 29.83 8.12
CA THR A 28 5.48 29.47 9.09
C THR A 28 5.04 28.23 9.88
N ASP A 29 6.03 27.50 10.35
CA ASP A 29 5.81 26.42 11.31
C ASP A 29 5.11 26.93 12.56
N SER A 30 4.07 26.26 12.98
CA SER A 30 3.26 26.64 14.16
C SER A 30 2.29 25.54 14.56
N ASP A 31 1.93 25.52 15.85
CA ASP A 31 0.77 24.76 16.30
C ASP A 31 -0.50 25.46 15.78
N LEU A 32 -1.29 24.71 15.01
CA LEU A 32 -2.54 25.21 14.44
C LEU A 32 -3.70 25.09 15.42
N LEU A 33 -3.82 23.93 16.04
CA LEU A 33 -4.92 23.58 16.93
C LEU A 33 -4.45 22.62 18.01
N THR A 34 -4.70 22.96 19.26
CA THR A 34 -4.47 22.08 20.40
C THR A 34 -5.80 21.75 21.08
N CYS A 35 -6.10 20.46 21.24
CA CYS A 35 -7.24 19.97 22.00
C CYS A 35 -6.77 19.50 23.38
N SER A 36 -7.33 20.07 24.46
CA SER A 36 -6.92 19.77 25.84
C SER A 36 -8.12 19.57 26.75
N LYS A 37 -7.93 18.76 27.79
CA LYS A 37 -8.87 18.61 28.91
C LYS A 37 -8.64 19.71 29.92
N ILE A 38 -9.71 20.34 30.43
CA ILE A 38 -9.64 21.28 31.54
C ILE A 38 -9.71 20.51 32.85
N GLY A 39 -8.65 20.60 33.69
CA GLY A 39 -8.53 19.94 34.98
C GLY A 39 -7.41 20.53 35.84
N LYS A 40 -7.07 19.86 36.97
CA LYS A 40 -5.95 20.31 37.85
C LYS A 40 -4.60 20.27 37.11
N GLU A 41 -4.45 19.37 36.15
CA GLU A 41 -3.36 19.32 35.20
C GLU A 41 -3.92 19.44 33.80
N LYS A 42 -3.24 20.24 32.93
CA LYS A 42 -3.63 20.42 31.55
C LYS A 42 -3.15 19.17 30.76
N ASN A 43 -4.08 18.28 30.42
CA ASN A 43 -3.80 17.11 29.57
C ASN A 43 -4.17 17.42 28.13
N THR A 44 -3.18 17.50 27.26
CA THR A 44 -3.38 17.63 25.82
C THR A 44 -3.75 16.26 25.22
N LEU A 45 -4.88 16.21 24.51
CA LEU A 45 -5.31 15.01 23.80
C LEU A 45 -4.59 14.90 22.46
N PHE A 46 -4.59 15.98 21.68
CA PHE A 46 -3.83 16.06 20.44
C PHE A 46 -3.48 17.50 20.09
N THR A 47 -2.46 17.67 19.26
CA THR A 47 -2.10 18.92 18.61
C THR A 47 -1.93 18.68 17.11
N LEU A 48 -2.62 19.48 16.28
CA LEU A 48 -2.37 19.58 14.85
C LEU A 48 -1.49 20.80 14.61
N GLY A 49 -0.37 20.62 13.94
CA GLY A 49 0.60 21.69 13.69
C GLY A 49 1.27 21.58 12.34
N ILE A 50 2.08 22.57 12.00
CA ILE A 50 3.00 22.55 10.86
C ILE A 50 4.42 22.55 11.41
N GLU A 51 5.23 21.59 10.96
CA GLU A 51 6.65 21.47 11.26
C GLU A 51 7.43 21.17 10.00
N GLN A 52 8.49 21.93 9.76
CA GLN A 52 9.30 21.82 8.54
C GLN A 52 8.46 21.84 7.25
N GLY A 53 7.35 22.62 7.29
CA GLY A 53 6.39 22.72 6.19
C GLY A 53 5.47 21.51 6.00
N SER A 54 5.47 20.53 6.92
CA SER A 54 4.56 19.38 6.91
C SER A 54 3.45 19.53 7.94
N LEU A 55 2.25 19.09 7.61
CA LEU A 55 1.14 19.01 8.57
C LEU A 55 1.37 17.78 9.47
N ILE A 56 1.38 17.99 10.78
CA ILE A 56 1.68 16.97 11.79
C ILE A 56 0.55 16.88 12.79
N LEU A 57 0.08 15.66 13.06
CA LEU A 57 -0.84 15.35 14.16
C LEU A 57 -0.08 14.63 15.27
N ARG A 58 -0.01 15.27 16.46
CA ARG A 58 0.52 14.65 17.66
C ARG A 58 -0.61 14.32 18.61
N ALA A 59 -0.67 13.08 19.09
CA ALA A 59 -1.64 12.67 20.08
C ALA A 59 -0.95 11.95 21.23
N SER A 60 -1.34 12.31 22.45
CA SER A 60 -0.94 11.61 23.68
C SER A 60 -1.97 10.54 23.97
N THR A 61 -1.77 9.33 23.46
CA THR A 61 -2.54 8.16 23.86
C THR A 61 -1.67 7.31 24.78
N THR A 62 -2.19 6.90 25.94
CA THR A 62 -1.51 5.93 26.79
C THR A 62 -1.55 4.55 26.09
N PRO A 63 -0.40 3.84 25.90
CA PRO A 63 0.92 4.10 26.50
C PRO A 63 1.93 4.83 25.56
N MET A 64 1.61 5.16 24.33
CA MET A 64 2.56 5.75 23.39
C MET A 64 2.16 7.15 22.93
N ASN A 65 3.13 8.08 22.84
CA ASN A 65 2.99 9.32 22.10
C ASN A 65 3.02 9.00 20.60
N ILE A 66 1.91 9.21 19.91
CA ILE A 66 1.84 9.05 18.46
C ILE A 66 2.15 10.40 17.82
N SER A 67 3.29 10.48 17.14
CA SER A 67 3.57 11.56 16.18
C SER A 67 3.39 10.98 14.80
N LEU A 68 2.44 11.50 14.04
CA LEU A 68 2.10 11.03 12.71
C LEU A 68 2.36 12.19 11.74
N ASP A 69 3.36 12.01 10.90
CA ASP A 69 3.65 12.96 9.83
C ASP A 69 2.64 12.77 8.71
N ILE A 70 1.99 13.87 8.34
CA ILE A 70 1.20 13.92 7.11
C ILE A 70 2.15 14.37 6.00
N GLU A 71 3.00 13.45 5.55
CA GLU A 71 4.08 13.71 4.59
C GLU A 71 3.62 14.37 3.29
N ASP A 72 2.37 14.09 2.93
CA ASP A 72 1.78 14.50 1.65
C ASP A 72 1.60 16.01 1.50
N THR A 73 1.72 16.75 2.59
CA THR A 73 1.57 18.21 2.61
C THR A 73 2.88 18.96 2.76
N TYR A 74 4.01 18.27 2.84
CA TYR A 74 5.32 18.88 3.13
C TYR A 74 5.65 20.04 2.20
N GLY A 75 5.80 21.23 2.80
CA GLY A 75 6.13 22.49 2.12
C GLY A 75 4.98 23.13 1.31
N MET A 76 3.82 22.48 1.18
CA MET A 76 2.70 23.01 0.38
C MET A 76 1.77 23.94 1.14
N LEU A 77 1.70 23.81 2.47
CA LEU A 77 0.84 24.62 3.32
C LEU A 77 1.31 26.07 3.52
N LEU A 78 2.39 26.47 2.85
CA LEU A 78 2.98 27.79 3.01
C LEU A 78 2.36 28.85 2.08
N SER A 79 1.34 28.53 1.30
CA SER A 79 0.76 29.43 0.31
C SER A 79 -0.77 29.41 0.33
N GLY A 80 -1.37 30.52 0.70
CA GLY A 80 -2.82 30.73 0.61
C GLY A 80 -3.64 30.24 1.81
N LEU A 81 -4.95 30.13 1.60
CA LEU A 81 -5.93 29.67 2.56
C LEU A 81 -6.22 28.18 2.34
N HIS A 82 -6.15 27.37 3.39
CA HIS A 82 -6.44 25.95 3.34
C HIS A 82 -7.59 25.58 4.27
N LYS A 83 -8.60 24.89 3.74
CA LYS A 83 -9.71 24.35 4.55
C LYS A 83 -9.32 23.02 5.15
N THR A 84 -9.43 22.91 6.46
CA THR A 84 -9.13 21.69 7.22
C THR A 84 -10.38 21.17 7.90
N ALA A 85 -10.56 19.85 7.90
CA ALA A 85 -11.56 19.15 8.71
C ALA A 85 -10.92 17.96 9.43
N ILE A 86 -11.40 17.67 10.64
CA ILE A 86 -11.09 16.45 11.38
C ILE A 86 -12.40 15.78 11.73
N THR A 87 -12.55 14.50 11.39
CA THR A 87 -13.73 13.70 11.72
C THR A 87 -13.38 12.58 12.66
N PHE A 88 -14.28 12.27 13.60
CA PHE A 88 -14.10 11.28 14.66
C PHE A 88 -15.25 10.28 14.66
N GLY A 89 -14.96 9.01 14.87
CA GLY A 89 -15.98 7.97 14.94
C GLY A 89 -15.37 6.59 15.24
N ASP A 90 -16.16 5.53 15.06
CA ASP A 90 -15.72 4.14 15.24
C ASP A 90 -14.64 3.72 14.25
N PHE A 91 -14.51 4.44 13.13
CA PHE A 91 -13.44 4.28 12.16
C PHE A 91 -12.10 4.91 12.62
N GLY A 92 -12.03 5.48 13.80
CA GLY A 92 -10.89 6.24 14.31
C GLY A 92 -10.99 7.75 14.03
N THR A 93 -9.91 8.35 13.57
CA THR A 93 -9.81 9.79 13.24
C THR A 93 -9.33 9.98 11.80
N ARG A 94 -9.93 10.92 11.09
CA ARG A 94 -9.53 11.31 9.73
C ARG A 94 -9.29 12.81 9.66
N VAL A 95 -8.24 13.22 8.93
CA VAL A 95 -7.92 14.62 8.65
C VAL A 95 -8.04 14.89 7.17
N TYR A 96 -8.69 16.00 6.84
CA TYR A 96 -8.93 16.46 5.48
C TYR A 96 -8.28 17.80 5.26
N LEU A 97 -7.66 18.00 4.09
CA LEU A 97 -7.12 19.26 3.63
C LEU A 97 -7.69 19.58 2.25
N ASP A 98 -8.20 20.81 2.10
CA ASP A 98 -8.78 21.30 0.86
C ASP A 98 -9.89 20.40 0.27
N GLY A 99 -10.60 19.70 1.15
CA GLY A 99 -11.73 18.83 0.81
C GLY A 99 -11.39 17.36 0.67
N TYR A 100 -10.12 16.98 0.62
CA TYR A 100 -9.70 15.58 0.45
C TYR A 100 -8.98 15.05 1.68
N GLN A 101 -9.15 13.76 1.94
CA GLN A 101 -8.53 13.11 3.08
C GLN A 101 -7.01 12.99 2.86
N VAL A 102 -6.24 13.50 3.83
CA VAL A 102 -4.78 13.42 3.84
C VAL A 102 -4.25 12.45 4.89
N PHE A 103 -5.10 12.08 5.88
CA PHE A 103 -4.67 11.24 6.98
C PHE A 103 -5.82 10.42 7.57
N SER A 104 -5.49 9.23 8.12
CA SER A 104 -6.37 8.40 8.92
C SER A 104 -5.57 7.70 10.02
N CYS A 105 -6.13 7.57 11.23
CA CYS A 105 -5.61 6.68 12.27
C CYS A 105 -6.74 5.86 12.89
N ALA A 106 -6.42 4.64 13.33
CA ALA A 106 -7.40 3.73 13.95
C ALA A 106 -7.87 4.23 15.32
N THR A 107 -7.07 5.06 15.99
CA THR A 107 -7.43 5.63 17.30
C THR A 107 -8.48 6.73 17.12
N ASN A 108 -9.59 6.62 17.84
CA ASN A 108 -10.59 7.67 17.93
C ASN A 108 -10.12 8.79 18.87
N LEU A 109 -9.64 9.90 18.30
CA LEU A 109 -9.20 11.10 19.02
C LEU A 109 -10.35 12.08 19.32
N CYS A 110 -11.59 11.62 19.30
CA CYS A 110 -12.73 12.46 19.65
C CYS A 110 -12.55 13.03 21.07
N PRO A 111 -12.73 14.34 21.27
CA PRO A 111 -12.59 14.97 22.60
C PRO A 111 -13.46 14.31 23.68
N ALA A 112 -14.63 13.77 23.32
CA ALA A 112 -15.53 13.12 24.25
C ALA A 112 -15.03 11.76 24.79
N THR A 113 -14.02 11.13 24.17
CA THR A 113 -13.37 9.90 24.66
C THR A 113 -12.66 10.13 25.99
N ILE A 114 -12.22 11.37 26.27
CA ILE A 114 -11.73 11.78 27.57
C ILE A 114 -12.90 12.38 28.36
N ALA A 115 -13.26 11.77 29.47
CA ALA A 115 -14.38 12.22 30.31
C ALA A 115 -14.24 13.68 30.73
N GLY A 116 -15.33 14.47 30.64
CA GLY A 116 -15.40 15.82 31.18
C GLY A 116 -15.63 16.91 30.14
N LYS A 117 -14.93 18.02 30.32
CA LYS A 117 -14.95 19.21 29.45
C LYS A 117 -13.53 19.65 29.13
N GLY A 118 -13.35 20.34 28.04
CA GLY A 118 -12.05 20.83 27.62
C GLY A 118 -12.17 22.04 26.70
N GLU A 119 -11.07 22.36 26.06
CA GLU A 119 -10.94 23.49 25.16
C GLU A 119 -10.13 23.14 23.91
N PHE A 120 -10.48 23.78 22.80
CA PHE A 120 -9.60 23.94 21.65
C PHE A 120 -8.89 25.29 21.77
N GLN A 121 -7.59 25.30 21.59
CA GLN A 121 -6.75 26.48 21.60
C GLN A 121 -6.12 26.67 20.23
N PHE A 122 -6.16 27.88 19.68
CA PHE A 122 -5.52 28.26 18.41
C PHE A 122 -5.20 29.76 18.35
N LEU A 123 -4.39 30.18 17.36
CA LEU A 123 -4.06 31.59 17.12
C LEU A 123 -5.03 32.20 16.09
N ASP A 124 -5.60 33.34 16.43
CA ASP A 124 -6.63 34.05 15.65
C ASP A 124 -6.16 34.45 14.23
N ASN A 125 -4.89 34.75 14.06
CA ASN A 125 -4.32 35.12 12.76
C ASN A 125 -3.87 33.92 11.91
N ILE A 126 -3.96 32.69 12.43
CA ILE A 126 -3.57 31.44 11.75
C ILE A 126 -4.80 30.59 11.44
N VAL A 127 -5.72 30.48 12.40
CA VAL A 127 -6.93 29.66 12.29
C VAL A 127 -8.16 30.55 12.35
N SER A 128 -9.04 30.40 11.39
CA SER A 128 -10.34 31.11 11.31
C SER A 128 -11.48 30.13 11.01
N ASP A 129 -12.73 30.60 11.03
CA ASP A 129 -13.93 29.83 10.71
C ASP A 129 -14.08 28.51 11.47
N PHE A 130 -13.60 28.45 12.71
CA PHE A 130 -13.66 27.23 13.52
C PHE A 130 -15.11 26.86 13.86
N LYS A 131 -15.48 25.59 13.58
CA LYS A 131 -16.81 25.05 13.89
C LYS A 131 -16.73 23.64 14.44
N ILE A 132 -17.61 23.34 15.40
CA ILE A 132 -17.85 21.97 15.92
C ILE A 132 -19.17 21.47 15.34
N TRP A 133 -19.15 20.24 14.82
CA TRP A 133 -20.30 19.54 14.26
C TRP A 133 -20.60 18.30 15.11
N GLN A 134 -21.84 18.10 15.49
CA GLN A 134 -22.27 16.91 16.25
C GLN A 134 -22.35 15.66 15.37
N GLU A 135 -22.33 15.84 14.06
CA GLU A 135 -22.37 14.80 13.04
C GLU A 135 -20.99 14.59 12.40
N ILE A 136 -20.79 13.40 11.86
CA ILE A 136 -19.62 13.07 11.06
C ILE A 136 -19.88 13.62 9.66
N LEU A 137 -19.13 14.63 9.25
CA LEU A 137 -19.22 15.17 7.90
C LEU A 137 -18.71 14.15 6.88
N THR A 138 -19.46 13.97 5.81
CA THR A 138 -19.02 13.13 4.68
C THR A 138 -17.93 13.84 3.87
N PRO A 139 -17.09 13.10 3.12
CA PRO A 139 -16.10 13.69 2.23
C PRO A 139 -16.71 14.71 1.26
N GLU A 140 -17.89 14.44 0.70
CA GLU A 140 -18.58 15.32 -0.24
C GLU A 140 -19.03 16.63 0.43
N GLU A 141 -19.50 16.58 1.68
CA GLU A 141 -19.86 17.78 2.45
C GLU A 141 -18.63 18.63 2.75
N ILE A 142 -17.50 17.99 3.07
CA ILE A 142 -16.23 18.68 3.30
C ILE A 142 -15.76 19.36 2.01
N VAL A 143 -15.74 18.65 0.88
CA VAL A 143 -15.38 19.22 -0.43
C VAL A 143 -16.27 20.42 -0.77
N LYS A 144 -17.58 20.30 -0.60
CA LYS A 144 -18.53 21.42 -0.87
C LYS A 144 -18.29 22.63 0.01
N SER A 145 -17.79 22.46 1.22
CA SER A 145 -17.50 23.54 2.17
C SER A 145 -16.19 24.29 1.90
N THR A 146 -15.38 23.77 0.99
CA THR A 146 -14.04 24.31 0.67
C THR A 146 -14.17 25.47 -0.34
N PRO A 147 -13.45 26.60 -0.20
CA PRO A 147 -13.54 27.74 -1.12
C PRO A 147 -13.20 27.36 -2.58
N VAL A 148 -13.85 27.99 -3.54
CA VAL A 148 -13.52 27.80 -4.97
C VAL A 148 -12.10 28.30 -5.22
N LEU A 149 -11.32 27.52 -6.01
CA LEU A 149 -9.99 27.91 -6.44
C LEU A 149 -10.09 28.84 -7.65
N THR A 150 -9.42 29.98 -7.57
CA THR A 150 -9.30 30.93 -8.68
C THR A 150 -7.84 31.09 -9.03
N PRO A 151 -7.42 30.85 -10.29
CA PRO A 151 -6.07 31.13 -10.73
C PRO A 151 -5.68 32.60 -10.54
N ASP A 152 -4.40 32.86 -10.27
CA ASP A 152 -3.88 34.24 -10.22
C ASP A 152 -3.91 34.88 -11.61
N ILE A 153 -3.74 34.07 -12.65
CA ILE A 153 -3.86 34.47 -14.07
C ILE A 153 -4.83 33.52 -14.75
N GLU A 154 -5.97 34.03 -15.21
CA GLU A 154 -6.98 33.24 -15.92
C GLU A 154 -6.77 33.27 -17.45
N PHE A 155 -7.07 32.15 -18.11
CA PHE A 155 -7.05 32.02 -19.58
C PHE A 155 -8.36 32.41 -20.26
N ALA A 156 -9.21 33.17 -19.61
CA ALA A 156 -10.57 33.49 -20.07
C ALA A 156 -10.64 34.36 -21.34
N SER A 157 -9.53 34.93 -21.79
CA SER A 157 -9.45 35.72 -23.04
C SER A 157 -8.12 35.51 -23.73
N ALA A 158 -8.12 35.57 -25.03
CA ALA A 158 -7.07 35.16 -25.95
C ALA A 158 -5.67 35.82 -25.81
N SER A 159 -5.43 36.69 -24.84
CA SER A 159 -4.10 37.27 -24.60
C SER A 159 -3.90 37.63 -23.15
N LEU A 160 -2.78 37.20 -22.55
CA LEU A 160 -2.33 37.69 -21.25
C LEU A 160 -1.82 39.14 -21.39
N SER A 161 -2.00 39.93 -20.33
CA SER A 161 -1.46 41.30 -20.28
C SER A 161 0.07 41.28 -20.18
N GLN A 162 0.70 42.39 -20.54
CA GLN A 162 2.16 42.55 -20.39
C GLN A 162 2.61 42.50 -18.93
N TYR A 163 1.72 42.84 -18.01
CA TYR A 163 2.00 42.76 -16.57
C TYR A 163 2.04 41.28 -16.13
N ASP A 164 1.05 40.49 -16.52
CA ASP A 164 0.96 39.06 -16.18
C ASP A 164 2.15 38.29 -16.77
N ILE A 165 2.56 38.58 -18.00
CA ILE A 165 3.74 37.98 -18.64
C ILE A 165 5.02 38.29 -17.84
N LYS A 166 5.17 39.54 -17.33
CA LYS A 166 6.33 39.93 -16.54
C LYS A 166 6.36 39.25 -15.16
N SER A 167 5.21 39.02 -14.54
CA SER A 167 5.13 38.32 -13.25
C SER A 167 5.62 36.88 -13.35
N LEU A 168 5.35 36.20 -14.47
CA LEU A 168 5.75 34.83 -14.72
C LEU A 168 7.27 34.62 -14.76
N HIS A 169 8.04 35.62 -15.20
CA HIS A 169 9.49 35.48 -15.43
C HIS A 169 10.28 35.04 -14.18
N ASN A 170 9.79 35.35 -12.99
CA ASN A 170 10.43 34.95 -11.71
C ASN A 170 9.82 33.70 -11.08
N LEU A 171 8.88 33.06 -11.75
CA LEU A 171 8.13 31.97 -11.16
C LEU A 171 8.91 30.65 -11.23
N HIS A 172 9.45 30.23 -10.09
CA HIS A 172 10.13 28.94 -9.90
C HIS A 172 9.16 27.82 -9.53
N ASN A 173 8.27 28.13 -8.57
CA ASN A 173 7.23 27.22 -8.10
C ASN A 173 5.88 27.75 -8.56
N GLY A 174 5.01 26.88 -9.00
CA GLY A 174 3.69 27.28 -9.44
C GLY A 174 2.95 26.14 -10.12
N THR A 175 1.78 26.46 -10.62
CA THR A 175 0.91 25.45 -11.26
C THR A 175 0.23 26.01 -12.49
N ILE A 176 0.32 25.28 -13.59
CA ILE A 176 -0.46 25.55 -14.80
C ILE A 176 -1.64 24.57 -14.80
N PHE A 177 -2.85 25.06 -15.03
CA PHE A 177 -4.07 24.27 -15.17
C PHE A 177 -4.73 24.57 -16.51
N ALA A 178 -5.17 23.54 -17.22
CA ALA A 178 -5.95 23.67 -18.45
C ALA A 178 -6.94 22.52 -18.61
N ARG A 179 -8.22 22.82 -18.85
CA ARG A 179 -9.19 21.84 -19.29
C ARG A 179 -9.25 21.83 -20.81
N PHE A 180 -8.97 20.69 -21.41
CA PHE A 180 -8.89 20.57 -22.88
C PHE A 180 -9.66 19.34 -23.39
N ARG A 181 -9.95 19.34 -24.67
CA ARG A 181 -10.35 18.15 -25.43
C ARG A 181 -9.81 18.23 -26.85
N VAL A 182 -9.56 17.07 -27.46
CA VAL A 182 -9.31 16.96 -28.90
C VAL A 182 -10.62 16.70 -29.66
N ARG A 183 -10.65 17.02 -30.94
CA ARG A 183 -11.82 16.74 -31.80
C ARG A 183 -11.68 15.38 -32.47
N GLY A 184 -12.14 14.33 -31.81
CA GLY A 184 -12.00 12.95 -32.25
C GLY A 184 -10.74 12.27 -31.68
N VAL A 185 -10.59 11.00 -31.94
CA VAL A 185 -9.48 10.17 -31.45
C VAL A 185 -8.19 10.39 -32.24
N ASN A 186 -7.06 10.17 -31.58
CA ASN A 186 -5.71 10.23 -32.19
C ASN A 186 -5.37 11.60 -32.80
N GLN A 187 -5.90 12.68 -32.20
CA GLN A 187 -5.53 14.04 -32.57
C GLN A 187 -4.42 14.57 -31.65
N PHE A 188 -3.68 15.55 -32.11
CA PHE A 188 -2.56 16.14 -31.39
C PHE A 188 -2.57 17.67 -31.49
N GLY A 189 -1.69 18.31 -30.72
CA GLY A 189 -1.48 19.75 -30.81
C GLY A 189 -1.11 20.36 -29.46
N THR A 190 -0.88 21.66 -29.49
CA THR A 190 -0.41 22.42 -28.34
C THR A 190 -1.56 22.88 -27.45
N ILE A 191 -1.48 22.55 -26.16
CA ILE A 191 -2.44 22.98 -25.14
C ILE A 191 -2.03 24.34 -24.57
N PHE A 192 -0.75 24.50 -24.23
CA PHE A 192 -0.18 25.71 -23.66
C PHE A 192 1.23 25.95 -24.22
N ALA A 193 1.58 27.17 -24.50
CA ALA A 193 2.93 27.54 -24.91
C ALA A 193 3.32 28.92 -24.40
N THR A 194 4.60 29.08 -24.09
CA THR A 194 5.20 30.39 -23.85
C THR A 194 6.55 30.49 -24.52
N SER A 195 6.89 31.67 -25.05
CA SER A 195 8.18 31.88 -25.72
C SER A 195 8.59 33.32 -25.77
N SER A 196 9.88 33.54 -26.06
CA SER A 196 10.43 34.76 -26.63
C SER A 196 11.01 34.55 -28.02
N SER A 197 11.49 33.31 -28.28
CA SER A 197 12.08 32.88 -29.56
C SER A 197 11.96 31.38 -29.74
N ASP A 198 12.44 30.83 -30.85
CA ASP A 198 12.52 29.36 -31.06
C ASP A 198 13.55 28.70 -30.10
N GLU A 199 14.53 29.46 -29.62
CA GLU A 199 15.56 29.01 -28.68
C GLU A 199 15.16 29.21 -27.20
N GLU A 200 14.05 29.90 -26.94
CA GLU A 200 13.54 30.18 -25.58
C GLU A 200 12.03 29.96 -25.57
N ASN A 201 11.60 28.74 -25.25
CA ASN A 201 10.18 28.40 -25.21
C ASN A 201 9.87 27.24 -24.26
N MET A 202 8.62 27.19 -23.78
CA MET A 202 8.05 26.12 -23.02
C MET A 202 6.70 25.73 -23.63
N ASN A 203 6.52 24.46 -23.92
CA ASN A 203 5.34 23.94 -24.58
C ASN A 203 4.76 22.73 -23.84
N ILE A 204 3.44 22.69 -23.77
CA ILE A 204 2.68 21.51 -23.31
C ILE A 204 1.80 21.07 -24.48
N TYR A 205 2.00 19.84 -24.94
CA TYR A 205 1.23 19.33 -26.06
C TYR A 205 0.78 17.89 -25.85
N ILE A 206 -0.32 17.53 -26.49
CA ILE A 206 -0.82 16.16 -26.55
C ILE A 206 -0.37 15.50 -27.85
N GLY A 207 0.07 14.25 -27.73
CA GLY A 207 0.47 13.38 -28.85
C GLY A 207 -0.21 12.02 -28.76
N ASP A 208 0.20 11.10 -29.64
CA ASP A 208 -0.40 9.75 -29.73
C ASP A 208 -0.23 8.91 -28.46
N SER A 209 0.84 9.14 -27.71
CA SER A 209 1.19 8.36 -26.50
C SER A 209 1.02 9.13 -25.21
N GLY A 210 0.47 10.35 -25.22
CA GLY A 210 0.24 11.11 -23.99
C GLY A 210 0.58 12.59 -24.06
N ILE A 211 0.91 13.15 -22.88
CA ILE A 211 1.23 14.57 -22.70
C ILE A 211 2.74 14.76 -22.64
N THR A 212 3.23 15.72 -23.41
CA THR A 212 4.64 16.15 -23.36
C THR A 212 4.75 17.58 -22.86
N TYR A 213 5.61 17.77 -21.86
CA TYR A 213 6.08 19.07 -21.39
C TYR A 213 7.51 19.26 -21.85
N LYS A 214 7.74 20.30 -22.66
CA LYS A 214 9.04 20.57 -23.28
C LYS A 214 9.50 21.98 -22.98
N VAL A 215 10.76 22.11 -22.58
CA VAL A 215 11.41 23.40 -22.34
C VAL A 215 12.66 23.47 -23.20
N ILE A 216 12.80 24.56 -23.99
CA ILE A 216 14.00 24.89 -24.70
C ILE A 216 14.54 26.18 -24.07
N SER A 217 15.80 26.17 -23.64
CA SER A 217 16.51 27.33 -23.09
C SER A 217 17.93 27.38 -23.67
N GLY A 218 18.16 28.32 -24.58
CA GLY A 218 19.38 28.41 -25.38
C GLY A 218 19.62 27.14 -26.20
N ASN A 219 20.79 26.55 -26.02
CA ASN A 219 21.18 25.28 -26.70
C ASN A 219 20.67 24.01 -26.02
N SER A 220 19.91 24.10 -24.96
CA SER A 220 19.44 22.97 -24.18
C SER A 220 17.96 22.72 -24.44
N SER A 221 17.60 21.45 -24.64
CA SER A 221 16.21 20.98 -24.79
C SER A 221 15.94 19.88 -23.81
N TYR A 222 14.86 20.04 -23.03
CA TYR A 222 14.39 19.10 -22.03
C TYR A 222 12.97 18.70 -22.35
N GLU A 223 12.68 17.41 -22.23
CA GLU A 223 11.37 16.86 -22.56
C GLU A 223 10.95 15.85 -21.48
N TYR A 224 9.74 16.03 -20.97
CA TYR A 224 9.11 15.20 -19.95
C TYR A 224 7.83 14.64 -20.54
N HIS A 225 7.69 13.32 -20.57
CA HIS A 225 6.57 12.66 -21.23
C HIS A 225 5.76 11.80 -20.26
N ALA A 226 4.48 12.13 -20.11
CA ALA A 226 3.50 11.35 -19.38
C ALA A 226 2.73 10.45 -20.36
N ASN A 227 2.93 9.13 -20.25
CA ASN A 227 2.23 8.15 -21.08
C ASN A 227 0.76 8.03 -20.69
N GLY A 228 -0.14 7.99 -21.66
CA GLY A 228 -1.57 7.79 -21.45
C GLY A 228 -2.42 8.14 -22.66
N TYR A 229 -3.69 7.76 -22.59
CA TYR A 229 -4.68 7.95 -23.65
C TYR A 229 -5.66 9.07 -23.29
N TRP A 230 -5.32 10.32 -23.56
CA TRP A 230 -6.16 11.51 -23.33
C TRP A 230 -6.52 12.21 -24.64
N ASN A 231 -6.30 11.55 -25.77
CA ASN A 231 -6.70 11.98 -27.12
C ASN A 231 -7.92 11.18 -27.64
N ASP A 232 -8.84 10.87 -26.75
CA ASP A 232 -10.05 10.08 -26.97
C ASP A 232 -11.28 10.88 -27.42
N GLY A 233 -11.16 12.22 -27.43
CA GLY A 233 -12.25 13.16 -27.74
C GLY A 233 -13.04 13.62 -26.52
N GLY A 234 -12.76 13.08 -25.33
CA GLY A 234 -13.30 13.51 -24.04
C GLY A 234 -12.69 14.82 -23.54
N TRP A 235 -13.28 15.36 -22.47
CA TRP A 235 -12.70 16.47 -21.72
C TRP A 235 -11.75 15.95 -20.67
N HIS A 236 -10.54 16.51 -20.65
CA HIS A 236 -9.48 16.18 -19.68
C HIS A 236 -8.96 17.42 -18.96
N ASP A 237 -8.58 17.24 -17.72
CA ASP A 237 -7.99 18.25 -16.86
C ASP A 237 -6.48 18.00 -16.73
N LEU A 238 -5.69 18.87 -17.33
CA LEU A 238 -4.23 18.87 -17.24
C LEU A 238 -3.79 19.82 -16.14
N VAL A 239 -2.91 19.35 -15.25
CA VAL A 239 -2.17 20.20 -14.31
C VAL A 239 -0.68 19.92 -14.44
N VAL A 240 0.11 20.97 -14.63
CA VAL A 240 1.57 20.91 -14.53
C VAL A 240 2.00 21.70 -13.32
N ARG A 241 2.59 21.02 -12.31
CA ARG A 241 3.07 21.63 -11.09
C ARG A 241 4.59 21.62 -11.04
N SER A 242 5.17 22.78 -10.80
CA SER A 242 6.59 22.94 -10.54
C SER A 242 6.82 23.12 -9.04
N PHE A 243 7.49 22.16 -8.40
CA PHE A 243 7.71 22.19 -6.97
C PHE A 243 8.89 21.30 -6.53
N ARG A 244 9.71 21.79 -5.58
CA ARG A 244 10.77 21.01 -4.91
C ARG A 244 11.76 20.30 -5.83
N GLY A 245 12.20 20.98 -6.87
CA GLY A 245 13.18 20.41 -7.81
C GLY A 245 12.61 19.44 -8.82
N ALA A 246 11.28 19.37 -8.96
CA ALA A 246 10.60 18.47 -9.89
C ALA A 246 9.49 19.17 -10.69
N ILE A 247 9.11 18.55 -11.80
CA ILE A 247 7.88 18.78 -12.53
C ILE A 247 6.97 17.59 -12.33
N ASP A 248 5.74 17.86 -11.91
CA ASP A 248 4.66 16.89 -11.80
C ASP A 248 3.58 17.18 -12.86
N ILE A 249 3.19 16.18 -13.61
CA ILE A 249 2.05 16.25 -14.54
C ILE A 249 0.91 15.43 -13.97
N TYR A 250 -0.24 16.05 -13.81
CA TYR A 250 -1.48 15.40 -13.40
C TYR A 250 -2.47 15.43 -14.55
N MET A 251 -3.18 14.32 -14.70
CA MET A 251 -4.30 14.20 -15.61
C MET A 251 -5.55 13.77 -14.84
N ASP A 252 -6.64 14.50 -15.04
CA ASP A 252 -7.93 14.23 -14.39
C ASP A 252 -7.83 14.09 -12.85
N GLY A 253 -6.90 14.87 -12.26
CA GLY A 253 -6.64 14.92 -10.83
C GLY A 253 -5.70 13.86 -10.28
N TYR A 254 -5.11 13.02 -11.14
CA TYR A 254 -4.17 11.95 -10.75
C TYR A 254 -2.77 12.19 -11.32
N LEU A 255 -1.74 11.87 -10.52
CA LEU A 255 -0.36 12.01 -10.96
C LEU A 255 -0.07 11.04 -12.12
N ALA A 256 0.29 11.59 -13.27
CA ALA A 256 0.70 10.85 -14.46
C ALA A 256 2.22 10.79 -14.61
N LEU A 257 2.93 11.84 -14.20
CA LEU A 257 4.39 11.89 -14.23
C LEU A 257 4.96 12.69 -13.06
N HIS A 258 6.01 12.18 -12.44
CA HIS A 258 6.91 12.91 -11.56
C HIS A 258 8.32 12.85 -12.15
N GLN A 259 8.90 14.01 -12.46
CA GLN A 259 10.22 14.08 -13.05
C GLN A 259 11.10 15.06 -12.30
N ALA A 260 12.27 14.60 -11.82
CA ALA A 260 13.29 15.47 -11.27
C ALA A 260 13.84 16.41 -12.35
N GLY A 261 14.15 17.64 -11.94
CA GLY A 261 14.56 18.71 -12.84
C GLY A 261 13.47 19.79 -12.95
N GLN A 262 13.56 20.80 -12.10
CA GLN A 262 12.57 21.86 -12.01
C GLN A 262 12.82 22.93 -13.08
N LEU A 263 12.32 22.72 -14.27
CA LEU A 263 12.35 23.69 -15.37
C LEU A 263 10.96 24.30 -15.52
N PHE A 264 10.82 25.57 -15.22
CA PHE A 264 9.56 26.30 -15.25
C PHE A 264 9.77 27.70 -15.88
N PHE A 265 8.88 28.65 -15.71
CA PHE A 265 8.98 29.97 -16.32
C PHE A 265 10.32 30.68 -16.07
N ASN A 266 10.87 30.56 -14.88
CA ASN A 266 12.18 31.14 -14.53
C ASN A 266 13.37 30.52 -15.27
N SER A 267 13.17 29.40 -15.95
CA SER A 267 14.21 28.75 -16.77
C SER A 267 14.37 29.41 -18.15
N LEU A 268 13.44 30.28 -18.53
CA LEU A 268 13.50 31.06 -19.77
C LEU A 268 14.15 32.41 -19.48
N SER A 269 15.08 32.83 -20.35
CA SER A 269 15.76 34.12 -20.20
C SER A 269 14.82 35.30 -20.40
N GLU A 270 13.81 35.15 -21.25
CA GLU A 270 12.78 36.12 -21.54
C GLU A 270 11.47 35.45 -21.90
N ILE A 271 10.33 36.09 -21.61
CA ILE A 271 8.99 35.66 -22.00
C ILE A 271 8.30 36.84 -22.68
N SER A 272 8.01 36.73 -23.94
CA SER A 272 7.34 37.78 -24.74
C SER A 272 5.89 37.42 -25.10
N LYS A 273 5.56 36.14 -25.16
CA LYS A 273 4.24 35.63 -25.54
C LYS A 273 3.82 34.41 -24.70
N VAL A 274 2.55 34.35 -24.34
CA VAL A 274 1.86 33.17 -23.83
C VAL A 274 0.70 32.85 -24.79
N SER A 275 0.60 31.60 -25.19
CA SER A 275 -0.42 31.10 -26.12
C SER A 275 -1.16 29.90 -25.55
N ILE A 276 -2.44 29.78 -25.85
CA ILE A 276 -3.30 28.71 -25.39
C ILE A 276 -3.99 28.08 -26.59
N GLY A 277 -3.87 26.76 -26.71
CA GLY A 277 -4.39 26.03 -27.86
C GLY A 277 -3.57 26.19 -29.16
N GLU A 278 -2.43 26.88 -29.10
CA GLU A 278 -1.47 26.97 -30.23
C GLU A 278 -0.05 27.28 -29.73
N ASP A 279 0.97 26.87 -30.44
CA ASP A 279 2.34 27.29 -30.16
C ASP A 279 2.73 28.54 -30.95
N THR A 280 3.96 29.02 -30.73
CA THR A 280 4.49 30.20 -31.42
C THR A 280 4.70 30.04 -32.92
N ARG A 281 4.76 28.80 -33.40
CA ARG A 281 4.88 28.46 -34.83
C ARG A 281 3.52 28.31 -35.52
N GLY A 282 2.42 28.44 -34.76
CA GLY A 282 1.05 28.27 -35.26
C GLY A 282 0.55 26.82 -35.27
N ILE A 283 1.24 25.90 -34.60
CA ILE A 283 0.73 24.52 -34.41
C ILE A 283 -0.40 24.57 -33.40
N ARG A 284 -1.62 24.32 -33.86
CA ARG A 284 -2.83 24.41 -33.10
C ARG A 284 -3.24 23.05 -32.52
N LEU A 285 -3.87 23.09 -31.35
CA LEU A 285 -4.65 21.95 -30.84
C LEU A 285 -5.81 21.69 -31.84
N CYS A 286 -5.89 20.48 -32.34
CA CYS A 286 -7.09 20.03 -33.04
C CYS A 286 -8.20 19.75 -31.98
N GLY A 287 -8.69 20.81 -31.35
CA GLY A 287 -9.56 20.69 -30.19
C GLY A 287 -9.97 22.04 -29.59
N GLU A 288 -10.21 22.02 -28.32
CA GLU A 288 -10.59 23.18 -27.51
C GLU A 288 -9.84 23.16 -26.16
N VAL A 289 -9.48 24.34 -25.66
CA VAL A 289 -9.04 24.56 -24.28
C VAL A 289 -10.07 25.45 -23.57
N ARG A 290 -10.50 25.06 -22.38
CA ARG A 290 -11.44 25.83 -21.54
C ARG A 290 -10.93 25.90 -20.12
N ASN A 291 -11.34 26.93 -19.39
CA ASN A 291 -11.16 27.03 -17.94
C ASN A 291 -9.72 26.69 -17.51
N GLY A 292 -8.78 27.52 -17.86
CA GLY A 292 -7.39 27.31 -17.46
C GLY A 292 -6.81 28.56 -16.82
N GLY A 293 -5.62 28.40 -16.27
CA GLY A 293 -4.90 29.50 -15.63
C GLY A 293 -3.58 29.08 -15.02
N ILE A 294 -2.94 30.06 -14.41
CA ILE A 294 -1.69 29.88 -13.68
C ILE A 294 -1.93 30.27 -12.24
N PHE A 295 -1.51 29.40 -11.32
CA PHE A 295 -1.37 29.71 -9.90
C PHE A 295 0.09 30.03 -9.65
N GLU A 296 0.38 31.17 -9.02
CA GLU A 296 1.74 31.59 -8.67
C GLU A 296 2.32 30.82 -7.46
N TYR A 297 1.69 29.67 -7.12
CA TYR A 297 2.10 28.73 -6.08
C TYR A 297 1.78 27.27 -6.47
N PRO A 298 2.49 26.31 -5.89
CA PRO A 298 2.17 24.90 -6.14
C PRO A 298 0.86 24.52 -5.44
N LEU A 299 -0.08 23.94 -6.19
CA LEU A 299 -1.32 23.42 -5.63
C LEU A 299 -1.08 22.12 -4.83
N THR A 300 -1.85 21.94 -3.75
CA THR A 300 -1.90 20.66 -3.03
C THR A 300 -2.61 19.61 -3.87
N GLU A 301 -2.42 18.34 -3.52
CA GLU A 301 -3.16 17.22 -4.13
C GLU A 301 -4.69 17.42 -4.04
N GLY A 302 -5.18 17.85 -2.87
CA GLY A 302 -6.58 18.13 -2.66
C GLY A 302 -7.11 19.24 -3.57
N GLN A 303 -6.33 20.29 -3.76
CA GLN A 303 -6.67 21.39 -4.67
C GLN A 303 -6.71 20.92 -6.14
N ILE A 304 -5.74 20.09 -6.56
CA ILE A 304 -5.70 19.51 -7.92
C ILE A 304 -6.90 18.59 -8.15
N LYS A 305 -7.17 17.66 -7.24
CA LYS A 305 -8.34 16.77 -7.30
C LYS A 305 -9.66 17.55 -7.37
N ARG A 306 -9.70 18.68 -6.69
CA ARG A 306 -10.88 19.54 -6.69
C ARG A 306 -11.08 20.28 -8.01
N LEU A 307 -10.02 20.81 -8.64
CA LEU A 307 -10.09 21.38 -9.98
C LEU A 307 -10.64 20.38 -10.98
N SER A 308 -10.20 19.13 -10.86
CA SER A 308 -10.62 18.02 -11.73
C SER A 308 -11.92 17.34 -11.27
N GLN A 309 -12.58 17.83 -10.23
CA GLN A 309 -13.85 17.32 -9.71
C GLN A 309 -13.81 15.83 -9.36
N VAL A 310 -12.67 15.34 -8.88
CA VAL A 310 -12.48 13.93 -8.48
C VAL A 310 -13.43 13.57 -7.34
N THR A 311 -14.08 12.42 -7.45
CA THR A 311 -14.87 11.86 -6.34
C THR A 311 -13.95 11.51 -5.17
N PRO A 312 -14.23 12.01 -3.95
CA PRO A 312 -13.40 11.70 -2.80
C PRO A 312 -13.40 10.22 -2.46
N ILE A 313 -12.21 9.65 -2.25
CA ILE A 313 -12.03 8.28 -1.75
C ILE A 313 -11.72 8.36 -0.27
N THR A 314 -12.38 7.50 0.53
CA THR A 314 -12.12 7.38 1.96
C THR A 314 -11.15 6.25 2.23
N ASN A 315 -10.05 6.57 2.92
CA ASN A 315 -9.13 5.60 3.50
C ASN A 315 -9.45 5.41 4.98
N THR A 316 -9.54 4.16 5.42
CA THR A 316 -9.72 3.80 6.83
C THR A 316 -8.46 3.13 7.34
N ALA A 317 -7.81 3.68 8.35
CA ALA A 317 -6.74 2.99 9.05
C ALA A 317 -7.33 1.78 9.77
N LEU A 318 -6.95 0.58 9.37
CA LEU A 318 -7.34 -0.64 10.08
C LEU A 318 -6.36 -0.94 11.20
N PHE A 319 -5.08 -0.75 10.91
CA PHE A 319 -3.98 -0.99 11.82
C PHE A 319 -2.94 0.11 11.60
N ASP A 320 -2.59 0.85 12.63
CA ASP A 320 -1.59 1.90 12.54
C ASP A 320 -0.69 1.97 13.76
N LYS A 321 0.42 2.65 13.63
CA LYS A 321 1.44 2.81 14.67
C LYS A 321 0.81 3.25 16.01
N GLY A 322 1.07 2.50 17.07
CA GLY A 322 0.55 2.74 18.42
C GLY A 322 -0.81 2.12 18.70
N TYR A 323 -1.56 1.67 17.69
CA TYR A 323 -2.81 0.96 17.90
C TYR A 323 -2.54 -0.35 18.67
N GLU A 324 -3.36 -0.66 19.68
CA GLU A 324 -3.17 -1.80 20.59
C GLU A 324 -1.72 -1.93 21.14
N GLY A 325 -1.02 -0.79 21.31
CA GLY A 325 0.32 -0.72 21.89
C GLY A 325 1.49 -1.16 20.99
N SER A 326 1.25 -1.48 19.74
CA SER A 326 2.29 -1.98 18.83
C SER A 326 3.08 -0.88 18.14
N ALA A 327 4.37 -1.14 17.88
CA ALA A 327 5.26 -0.18 17.22
C ALA A 327 4.91 0.07 15.75
N SER A 328 4.39 -0.95 15.05
CA SER A 328 4.05 -0.86 13.62
C SER A 328 3.13 -2.00 13.18
N TYR A 329 2.51 -1.81 12.02
CA TYR A 329 1.74 -2.82 11.29
C TYR A 329 2.15 -2.80 9.84
N ARG A 330 2.39 -3.99 9.26
CA ARG A 330 2.80 -4.15 7.87
C ARG A 330 2.17 -5.39 7.23
N ILE A 331 2.44 -5.58 5.95
CA ILE A 331 2.15 -6.79 5.18
C ILE A 331 0.64 -7.06 5.09
N PRO A 332 -0.04 -6.36 4.20
CA PRO A 332 -1.48 -6.52 4.01
C PRO A 332 -1.83 -7.84 3.33
N SER A 333 -2.79 -8.57 3.89
CA SER A 333 -3.45 -9.71 3.26
C SER A 333 -4.98 -9.55 3.33
N MET A 334 -5.71 -9.86 2.28
CA MET A 334 -7.15 -9.62 2.25
C MET A 334 -7.89 -10.58 1.34
N ILE A 335 -9.10 -10.97 1.74
CA ILE A 335 -9.99 -11.82 0.95
C ILE A 335 -11.45 -11.47 1.23
N THR A 336 -12.32 -11.77 0.25
CA THR A 336 -13.78 -11.75 0.41
C THR A 336 -14.31 -13.17 0.33
N THR A 337 -15.09 -13.61 1.32
CA THR A 337 -15.72 -14.93 1.33
C THR A 337 -17.02 -14.96 0.55
N SER A 338 -17.51 -16.14 0.18
CA SER A 338 -18.81 -16.30 -0.51
C SER A 338 -20.00 -15.80 0.31
N ASN A 339 -19.87 -15.70 1.62
CA ASN A 339 -20.88 -15.10 2.50
C ASN A 339 -20.79 -13.57 2.57
N GLY A 340 -19.85 -12.96 1.82
CA GLY A 340 -19.66 -11.51 1.76
C GLY A 340 -18.86 -10.92 2.91
N VAL A 341 -18.22 -11.74 3.74
CA VAL A 341 -17.33 -11.26 4.80
C VAL A 341 -15.98 -10.89 4.19
N VAL A 342 -15.51 -9.68 4.48
CA VAL A 342 -14.18 -9.22 4.09
C VAL A 342 -13.26 -9.41 5.28
N ILE A 343 -12.15 -10.11 5.07
CA ILE A 343 -11.11 -10.37 6.09
C ILE A 343 -9.86 -9.63 5.66
N ALA A 344 -9.38 -8.74 6.50
CA ALA A 344 -8.12 -8.00 6.32
C ALA A 344 -7.13 -8.43 7.40
N GLY A 345 -5.98 -8.92 6.98
CA GLY A 345 -4.89 -9.39 7.84
C GLY A 345 -3.65 -8.51 7.74
N SER A 346 -2.82 -8.54 8.77
CA SER A 346 -1.56 -7.80 8.86
C SER A 346 -0.62 -8.43 9.88
N ASP A 347 0.68 -8.16 9.71
CA ASP A 347 1.68 -8.37 10.75
C ASP A 347 1.52 -7.29 11.83
N GLN A 348 1.33 -7.70 13.07
CA GLN A 348 1.43 -6.84 14.24
C GLN A 348 2.87 -6.87 14.77
N ARG A 349 3.65 -5.84 14.47
CA ARG A 349 5.05 -5.69 14.90
C ARG A 349 5.10 -4.99 16.23
N VAL A 350 5.24 -5.78 17.30
CA VAL A 350 4.98 -5.32 18.68
C VAL A 350 6.04 -4.31 19.13
N VAL A 351 7.32 -4.61 18.96
CA VAL A 351 8.42 -3.87 19.59
C VAL A 351 9.04 -2.82 18.68
N VAL A 352 9.35 -3.20 17.44
CA VAL A 352 9.97 -2.34 16.41
C VAL A 352 9.29 -2.55 15.07
N SER A 353 9.51 -1.63 14.14
CA SER A 353 8.93 -1.70 12.78
C SER A 353 9.62 -2.70 11.86
N ASN A 354 10.78 -3.26 12.26
CA ASN A 354 11.59 -4.15 11.44
C ASN A 354 10.94 -5.53 11.28
N ASP A 355 11.38 -6.26 10.26
CA ASP A 355 11.10 -7.67 10.08
C ASP A 355 11.73 -8.52 11.20
N SER A 356 11.54 -9.85 11.13
CA SER A 356 12.17 -10.79 12.07
C SER A 356 13.71 -10.71 12.03
N PRO A 357 14.41 -10.76 13.18
CA PRO A 357 13.92 -11.11 14.53
C PRO A 357 13.19 -9.93 15.20
N ASN A 358 12.01 -10.20 15.70
CA ASN A 358 11.12 -9.27 16.38
C ASN A 358 9.93 -10.07 16.92
N GLU A 359 9.22 -9.60 17.92
CA GLU A 359 7.92 -10.14 18.26
C GLU A 359 6.90 -9.68 17.24
N ILE A 360 6.38 -10.62 16.44
CA ILE A 360 5.40 -10.35 15.39
C ILE A 360 4.26 -11.37 15.49
N HIS A 361 3.03 -10.86 15.51
CA HIS A 361 1.82 -11.67 15.52
C HIS A 361 1.06 -11.51 14.20
N PHE A 362 0.28 -12.50 13.83
CA PHE A 362 -0.70 -12.38 12.75
C PHE A 362 -2.06 -12.00 13.31
N ILE A 363 -2.58 -10.87 12.82
CA ILE A 363 -3.86 -10.32 13.28
C ILE A 363 -4.79 -10.05 12.11
N ILE A 364 -6.08 -10.01 12.39
CA ILE A 364 -7.11 -9.68 11.41
C ILE A 364 -8.13 -8.68 11.95
N ARG A 365 -8.82 -8.03 11.04
CA ARG A 365 -10.15 -7.43 11.25
C ARG A 365 -11.11 -7.92 10.18
N ARG A 366 -12.39 -8.01 10.53
CA ARG A 366 -13.45 -8.47 9.61
C ARG A 366 -14.47 -7.37 9.38
N SER A 367 -14.98 -7.28 8.16
CA SER A 367 -16.13 -6.43 7.82
C SER A 367 -17.27 -7.30 7.31
N LEU A 368 -18.48 -7.03 7.80
CA LEU A 368 -19.71 -7.71 7.43
C LEU A 368 -20.59 -6.88 6.47
N ASP A 369 -20.10 -5.72 6.04
CA ASP A 369 -20.84 -4.71 5.29
C ASP A 369 -20.04 -4.08 4.13
N SER A 370 -19.23 -4.91 3.48
CA SER A 370 -18.39 -4.50 2.32
C SER A 370 -17.40 -3.37 2.66
N GLY A 371 -16.74 -3.47 3.81
CA GLY A 371 -15.68 -2.55 4.22
C GLY A 371 -16.13 -1.22 4.80
N LYS A 372 -17.43 -1.03 5.05
CA LYS A 372 -17.94 0.22 5.67
C LYS A 372 -17.58 0.30 7.15
N THR A 373 -17.77 -0.81 7.87
CA THR A 373 -17.40 -0.94 9.28
C THR A 373 -16.53 -2.17 9.50
N TRP A 374 -15.74 -2.18 10.57
CA TRP A 374 -14.79 -3.24 10.88
C TRP A 374 -14.94 -3.68 12.33
N LEU A 375 -15.03 -4.98 12.54
CA LEU A 375 -15.03 -5.59 13.87
C LEU A 375 -13.69 -5.32 14.60
N PRO A 376 -13.64 -5.48 15.93
CA PRO A 376 -12.38 -5.35 16.67
C PRO A 376 -11.26 -6.23 16.13
N LEU A 377 -10.01 -5.85 16.40
CA LEU A 377 -8.83 -6.64 16.11
C LEU A 377 -8.93 -8.02 16.77
N GLN A 378 -8.55 -9.07 16.04
CA GLN A 378 -8.45 -10.44 16.49
C GLN A 378 -7.03 -10.96 16.22
N THR A 379 -6.33 -11.43 17.24
CA THR A 379 -5.08 -12.16 17.07
C THR A 379 -5.40 -13.59 16.64
N VAL A 380 -4.82 -14.00 15.51
CA VAL A 380 -4.99 -15.34 14.94
C VAL A 380 -3.83 -16.25 15.33
N ILE A 381 -2.59 -15.75 15.21
CA ILE A 381 -1.39 -16.49 15.56
C ILE A 381 -0.47 -15.59 16.39
N ALA A 382 -0.10 -16.07 17.56
CA ALA A 382 0.96 -15.52 18.40
C ALA A 382 1.66 -16.68 19.10
N PHE A 383 2.98 -16.74 19.01
CA PHE A 383 3.78 -17.71 19.76
C PHE A 383 4.28 -17.08 21.06
N PRO A 384 4.43 -17.88 22.14
CA PRO A 384 4.98 -17.39 23.41
C PRO A 384 6.39 -16.81 23.24
N GLY A 385 6.68 -15.72 23.93
CA GLY A 385 7.95 -15.00 23.93
C GLY A 385 7.72 -13.51 23.64
N GLU A 386 8.55 -12.66 24.24
CA GLU A 386 8.36 -11.22 24.21
C GLU A 386 9.61 -10.49 23.70
N GLY A 387 9.39 -9.30 23.19
CA GLY A 387 10.44 -8.37 22.83
C GLY A 387 11.14 -8.68 21.52
N ILE A 388 12.29 -8.02 21.28
CA ILE A 388 13.07 -8.15 20.03
C ILE A 388 13.59 -9.58 19.78
N ASN A 389 13.60 -10.41 20.77
CA ASN A 389 14.01 -11.81 20.70
C ASN A 389 12.84 -12.78 20.73
N GLY A 390 11.61 -12.27 20.69
CA GLY A 390 10.40 -13.08 20.60
C GLY A 390 10.32 -13.84 19.27
N PRO A 391 9.56 -14.95 19.23
CA PRO A 391 9.21 -15.60 17.97
C PRO A 391 8.37 -14.68 17.09
N SER A 392 8.38 -14.94 15.81
CA SER A 392 7.59 -14.15 14.85
C SER A 392 6.82 -15.01 13.88
N VAL A 393 5.66 -14.50 13.46
CA VAL A 393 4.94 -14.92 12.26
C VAL A 393 4.81 -13.70 11.33
N ILE A 394 5.20 -13.86 10.06
CA ILE A 394 5.35 -12.76 9.12
C ILE A 394 4.92 -13.20 7.71
N ASP A 395 4.56 -12.24 6.86
CA ASP A 395 4.27 -12.45 5.44
C ASP A 395 3.07 -13.38 5.19
N SER A 396 1.91 -13.06 5.76
CA SER A 396 0.69 -13.86 5.58
C SER A 396 0.18 -13.87 4.14
N CYS A 397 -0.16 -15.05 3.63
CA CYS A 397 -0.91 -15.23 2.39
C CYS A 397 -2.23 -15.94 2.66
N ILE A 398 -3.34 -15.27 2.34
CA ILE A 398 -4.70 -15.75 2.60
C ILE A 398 -5.35 -16.28 1.33
N VAL A 399 -6.02 -17.43 1.39
CA VAL A 399 -6.79 -17.98 0.27
C VAL A 399 -8.16 -18.46 0.74
N TYR A 400 -9.18 -18.30 -0.09
CA TYR A 400 -10.52 -18.81 0.17
C TYR A 400 -10.86 -20.02 -0.72
N ASP A 401 -11.07 -21.17 -0.08
CA ASP A 401 -11.64 -22.35 -0.72
C ASP A 401 -13.17 -22.20 -0.83
N ARG A 402 -13.65 -21.77 -1.99
CA ARG A 402 -15.09 -21.57 -2.26
C ARG A 402 -15.88 -22.89 -2.20
N ILE A 403 -15.23 -24.01 -2.50
CA ILE A 403 -15.89 -25.33 -2.50
C ILE A 403 -16.14 -25.81 -1.07
N LYS A 404 -15.12 -25.71 -0.21
CA LYS A 404 -15.21 -26.08 1.21
C LYS A 404 -15.75 -24.96 2.09
N LYS A 405 -15.87 -23.72 1.57
CA LYS A 405 -16.18 -22.48 2.31
C LYS A 405 -15.22 -22.24 3.47
N ARG A 406 -13.94 -22.42 3.20
CA ARG A 406 -12.86 -22.37 4.17
C ARG A 406 -11.88 -21.27 3.83
N VAL A 407 -11.54 -20.46 4.81
CA VAL A 407 -10.40 -19.52 4.75
C VAL A 407 -9.14 -20.23 5.23
N ILE A 408 -8.07 -20.19 4.45
CA ILE A 408 -6.78 -20.78 4.79
C ILE A 408 -5.73 -19.67 4.77
N VAL A 409 -4.86 -19.63 5.76
CA VAL A 409 -3.69 -18.75 5.82
C VAL A 409 -2.44 -19.60 5.90
N LEU A 410 -1.51 -19.38 4.97
CA LEU A 410 -0.13 -19.81 5.11
C LEU A 410 0.70 -18.59 5.54
N ILE A 411 1.63 -18.79 6.46
CA ILE A 411 2.45 -17.73 7.02
C ILE A 411 3.81 -18.25 7.47
N ASP A 412 4.82 -17.40 7.35
CA ASP A 412 6.18 -17.73 7.74
C ASP A 412 6.34 -17.61 9.26
N GLN A 413 7.01 -18.58 9.88
CA GLN A 413 7.31 -18.55 11.30
C GLN A 413 8.82 -18.66 11.52
N PHE A 414 9.34 -17.86 12.44
CA PHE A 414 10.72 -17.93 12.91
C PHE A 414 10.75 -18.08 14.43
N PRO A 415 11.59 -18.97 14.97
CA PRO A 415 11.86 -19.02 16.39
C PRO A 415 12.57 -17.75 16.86
N GLY A 416 12.59 -17.50 18.14
CA GLY A 416 13.15 -16.29 18.73
C GLY A 416 14.59 -16.00 18.28
N GLY A 417 14.86 -14.76 17.91
CA GLY A 417 16.15 -14.29 17.42
C GLY A 417 16.50 -14.70 15.99
N ARG A 418 15.56 -15.30 15.27
CA ARG A 418 15.74 -15.70 13.85
C ARG A 418 14.85 -14.89 12.92
N GLY A 419 15.26 -14.80 11.68
CA GLY A 419 14.58 -14.12 10.58
C GLY A 419 15.21 -14.50 9.24
N PHE A 420 14.73 -13.90 8.17
CA PHE A 420 15.15 -14.17 6.80
C PHE A 420 16.68 -14.20 6.62
N ALA A 421 17.41 -13.23 7.19
CA ALA A 421 18.84 -13.06 6.98
C ALA A 421 19.74 -14.07 7.73
N ASN A 422 19.22 -14.75 8.74
CA ASN A 422 20.01 -15.66 9.62
C ASN A 422 19.34 -17.01 9.86
N ALA A 423 18.37 -17.39 9.07
CA ALA A 423 17.79 -18.73 9.05
C ALA A 423 18.79 -19.74 8.47
N GLU A 424 18.89 -20.89 9.12
CA GLU A 424 19.81 -21.97 8.73
C GLU A 424 19.11 -22.97 7.79
N GLN A 425 19.90 -23.65 6.95
CA GLN A 425 19.39 -24.65 6.01
C GLN A 425 18.88 -25.88 6.78
N SER A 426 17.59 -26.08 6.80
CA SER A 426 16.91 -27.22 7.39
C SER A 426 15.42 -27.22 7.01
N ILE A 427 14.76 -28.38 7.09
CA ILE A 427 13.32 -28.52 7.02
C ILE A 427 12.68 -28.20 8.37
N GLY A 428 13.35 -28.50 9.49
CA GLY A 428 12.87 -28.34 10.86
C GLY A 428 11.87 -29.39 11.34
N LEU A 429 11.44 -30.29 10.45
CA LEU A 429 10.50 -31.36 10.73
C LEU A 429 11.00 -32.68 10.15
N ASP A 430 10.54 -33.80 10.73
CA ASP A 430 10.70 -35.13 10.18
C ASP A 430 9.74 -35.38 8.99
N LYS A 431 9.77 -36.57 8.40
CA LYS A 431 8.91 -36.93 7.24
C LYS A 431 7.44 -37.02 7.58
N GLU A 432 7.12 -37.29 8.82
CA GLU A 432 5.77 -37.41 9.39
C GLU A 432 5.20 -36.04 9.80
N GLY A 433 6.06 -34.99 9.81
CA GLY A 433 5.65 -33.62 10.16
C GLY A 433 5.83 -33.27 11.63
N HIS A 434 6.59 -34.06 12.38
CA HIS A 434 6.92 -33.77 13.77
C HIS A 434 8.10 -32.80 13.85
N LEU A 435 8.04 -31.83 14.78
CA LEU A 435 9.12 -30.89 15.02
C LEU A 435 10.40 -31.59 15.51
N ILE A 436 11.51 -31.27 14.88
CA ILE A 436 12.84 -31.67 15.34
C ILE A 436 13.31 -30.64 16.37
N LEU A 437 13.71 -31.14 17.53
CA LEU A 437 14.22 -30.37 18.65
C LEU A 437 15.68 -30.74 18.93
N HIS A 438 16.40 -29.84 19.58
CA HIS A 438 17.77 -30.07 20.05
C HIS A 438 17.98 -29.47 21.42
N ASP A 439 18.86 -30.10 22.20
CA ASP A 439 19.36 -29.57 23.47
C ASP A 439 20.63 -28.73 23.28
N GLN A 440 21.16 -28.17 24.37
CA GLN A 440 22.39 -27.37 24.39
C GLN A 440 23.65 -28.17 24.00
N ASN A 441 23.60 -29.51 24.01
CA ASN A 441 24.69 -30.38 23.62
C ASN A 441 24.59 -30.81 22.14
N GLY A 442 23.56 -30.40 21.45
CA GLY A 442 23.29 -30.77 20.03
C GLY A 442 22.65 -32.17 19.91
N ASN A 443 22.14 -32.78 20.95
CA ASN A 443 21.35 -34.01 20.87
C ASN A 443 20.01 -33.69 20.18
N ILE A 444 19.60 -34.60 19.30
CA ILE A 444 18.36 -34.45 18.49
C ILE A 444 17.22 -35.22 19.14
N PHE A 445 16.06 -34.61 19.17
CA PHE A 445 14.81 -35.13 19.68
C PHE A 445 13.68 -34.89 18.67
N THR A 446 12.58 -35.64 18.82
CA THR A 446 11.38 -35.45 18.00
C THR A 446 10.17 -35.23 18.88
N LEU A 447 9.42 -34.16 18.66
CA LEU A 447 8.17 -33.84 19.34
C LEU A 447 7.01 -34.62 18.72
N GLN A 448 6.39 -35.53 19.48
CA GLN A 448 5.25 -36.31 19.02
C GLN A 448 3.93 -35.52 19.14
N SER A 449 2.92 -35.97 18.41
CA SER A 449 1.60 -35.30 18.38
C SER A 449 0.85 -35.25 19.73
N ASP A 450 1.20 -36.11 20.65
CA ASP A 450 0.65 -36.13 22.02
C ASP A 450 1.45 -35.30 23.02
N GLY A 451 2.48 -34.57 22.57
CA GLY A 451 3.37 -33.77 23.40
C GLY A 451 4.54 -34.55 24.01
N SER A 452 4.60 -35.88 23.86
CA SER A 452 5.78 -36.64 24.27
C SER A 452 6.98 -36.33 23.36
N VAL A 453 8.18 -36.46 23.91
CA VAL A 453 9.44 -36.21 23.16
C VAL A 453 10.24 -37.51 23.14
N THR A 454 10.63 -37.92 21.91
CA THR A 454 11.46 -39.10 21.72
C THR A 454 12.89 -38.74 21.38
N ASP A 455 13.84 -39.57 21.78
CA ASP A 455 15.25 -39.44 21.38
C ASP A 455 15.50 -40.01 19.94
N SER A 456 16.73 -39.91 19.48
CA SER A 456 17.15 -40.41 18.15
C SER A 456 16.95 -41.91 17.94
N ASN A 457 16.73 -42.70 18.99
CA ASN A 457 16.40 -44.11 18.92
C ASN A 457 14.89 -44.40 18.99
N GLY A 458 14.07 -43.35 19.03
CA GLY A 458 12.62 -43.45 19.16
C GLY A 458 12.13 -43.78 20.59
N GLN A 459 12.97 -43.65 21.61
CA GLN A 459 12.58 -43.90 22.99
C GLN A 459 11.98 -42.63 23.61
N ILE A 460 10.86 -42.80 24.35
CA ILE A 460 10.24 -41.71 25.10
C ILE A 460 11.20 -41.23 26.17
N THR A 461 11.38 -39.91 26.22
CA THR A 461 12.27 -39.25 27.20
C THR A 461 11.50 -38.69 28.42
N GLU A 462 12.21 -38.04 29.34
CA GLU A 462 11.60 -37.32 30.45
C GLU A 462 10.96 -35.96 30.07
N PHE A 463 11.02 -35.56 28.78
CA PHE A 463 10.46 -34.32 28.32
C PHE A 463 9.02 -34.47 27.84
N HIS A 464 8.25 -33.43 28.07
CA HIS A 464 6.91 -33.25 27.51
C HIS A 464 6.74 -31.77 27.09
N VAL A 465 6.18 -31.52 25.91
CA VAL A 465 5.92 -30.17 25.41
C VAL A 465 4.42 -29.98 25.25
N ASP A 466 3.90 -28.90 25.79
CA ASP A 466 2.47 -28.58 25.68
C ASP A 466 2.15 -27.89 24.31
N GLU A 467 0.88 -27.60 24.09
CA GLU A 467 0.38 -27.02 22.85
C GLU A 467 0.93 -25.61 22.55
N ASP A 468 1.41 -24.89 23.56
CA ASP A 468 2.02 -23.56 23.44
C ASP A 468 3.56 -23.62 23.40
N GLY A 469 4.13 -24.84 23.34
CA GLY A 469 5.57 -25.07 23.21
C GLY A 469 6.33 -25.03 24.55
N TYR A 470 5.65 -24.94 25.69
CA TYR A 470 6.33 -25.01 26.98
C TYR A 470 6.79 -26.42 27.31
N VAL A 471 8.07 -26.52 27.68
CA VAL A 471 8.75 -27.79 27.98
C VAL A 471 8.63 -28.10 29.44
N LYS A 472 8.30 -29.35 29.76
CA LYS A 472 8.43 -29.91 31.12
C LYS A 472 9.41 -31.06 31.14
N LYS A 473 10.38 -31.04 32.04
CA LYS A 473 11.32 -32.14 32.32
C LYS A 473 10.99 -32.77 33.66
N ASN A 474 10.55 -34.02 33.69
CA ASN A 474 10.07 -34.68 34.89
C ASN A 474 9.01 -33.85 35.62
N GLY A 475 8.09 -33.20 34.89
CA GLY A 475 7.02 -32.37 35.41
C GLY A 475 7.42 -30.97 35.91
N LYS A 476 8.68 -30.57 35.80
CA LYS A 476 9.19 -29.22 36.11
C LYS A 476 9.37 -28.39 34.87
N ASP A 477 9.13 -27.09 34.96
CA ASP A 477 9.31 -26.16 33.86
C ASP A 477 10.77 -26.19 33.38
N ALA A 478 10.91 -26.22 32.03
CA ALA A 478 12.17 -26.43 31.35
C ALA A 478 12.29 -25.62 30.08
N GLY A 479 11.67 -24.43 30.00
CA GLY A 479 11.73 -23.46 28.92
C GLY A 479 10.60 -23.59 27.91
N ASN A 480 10.78 -23.00 26.76
CA ASN A 480 9.86 -23.07 25.62
C ASN A 480 10.64 -23.30 24.32
N ILE A 481 10.17 -24.21 23.47
CA ILE A 481 10.85 -24.63 22.23
C ILE A 481 11.02 -23.50 21.19
N HIS A 482 10.23 -22.44 21.27
CA HIS A 482 10.26 -21.31 20.31
C HIS A 482 11.11 -20.13 20.80
N PHE A 483 11.66 -20.16 22.01
CA PHE A 483 12.45 -19.06 22.54
C PHE A 483 13.81 -18.95 21.83
N LYS A 484 14.42 -17.79 21.94
CA LYS A 484 15.81 -17.60 21.50
C LYS A 484 16.76 -18.36 22.40
N GLU A 485 17.72 -19.02 21.80
CA GLU A 485 18.80 -19.72 22.49
C GLU A 485 19.51 -18.85 23.54
N GLY A 486 19.68 -19.39 24.75
CA GLY A 486 20.44 -18.77 25.85
C GLY A 486 19.70 -17.64 26.58
N ILE A 487 18.41 -17.40 26.31
CA ILE A 487 17.63 -16.38 27.04
C ILE A 487 16.95 -16.96 28.29
N ASP A 488 16.33 -18.14 28.17
CA ASP A 488 15.68 -18.79 29.28
C ASP A 488 16.68 -19.61 30.12
N PRO A 489 16.88 -19.31 31.42
CA PRO A 489 17.78 -20.08 32.28
C PRO A 489 17.33 -21.54 32.49
N ASN A 490 16.05 -21.84 32.18
CA ASN A 490 15.51 -23.20 32.24
C ASN A 490 15.54 -23.92 30.91
N GLU A 491 16.11 -23.31 29.88
CA GLU A 491 16.15 -23.84 28.52
C GLU A 491 16.73 -25.25 28.46
N THR A 492 15.95 -26.14 27.85
CA THR A 492 16.37 -27.54 27.66
C THR A 492 16.25 -28.04 26.25
N LEU A 493 15.19 -27.63 25.54
CA LEU A 493 14.91 -28.00 24.14
C LEU A 493 14.49 -26.81 23.35
N LEU A 494 15.01 -26.69 22.13
CA LEU A 494 14.65 -25.66 21.14
C LEU A 494 14.35 -26.30 19.79
N THR A 495 13.53 -25.63 18.99
CA THR A 495 13.34 -25.95 17.57
C THR A 495 14.61 -25.64 16.76
N GLU A 496 14.75 -26.22 15.56
CA GLU A 496 15.85 -25.85 14.65
C GLU A 496 15.78 -24.37 14.24
N ARG A 497 16.96 -23.81 13.96
CA ARG A 497 17.19 -22.37 13.71
C ARG A 497 16.88 -21.98 12.27
N THR A 498 15.74 -22.42 11.76
CA THR A 498 15.32 -22.26 10.37
C THR A 498 14.00 -21.48 10.24
N SER A 499 13.54 -21.23 9.03
CA SER A 499 12.18 -20.76 8.76
C SER A 499 11.22 -21.94 8.71
N TYR A 500 10.03 -21.74 9.21
CA TYR A 500 8.93 -22.69 9.13
C TYR A 500 7.77 -22.09 8.34
N LEU A 501 7.02 -22.94 7.64
CA LEU A 501 5.74 -22.56 7.05
C LEU A 501 4.62 -23.16 7.92
N VAL A 502 3.69 -22.28 8.33
CA VAL A 502 2.60 -22.59 9.25
C VAL A 502 1.27 -22.34 8.56
N GLU A 503 0.30 -23.22 8.82
CA GLU A 503 -1.08 -23.11 8.34
C GLU A 503 -2.05 -22.95 9.48
N VAL A 504 -3.04 -22.07 9.30
CA VAL A 504 -4.28 -22.01 10.07
C VAL A 504 -5.46 -21.92 9.13
N HIS A 505 -6.64 -22.40 9.53
CA HIS A 505 -7.85 -22.20 8.75
C HIS A 505 -9.07 -21.88 9.63
N SER A 506 -10.09 -21.33 8.95
CA SER A 506 -11.38 -21.00 9.53
C SER A 506 -12.50 -21.53 8.63
N ASP A 507 -13.50 -22.17 9.22
CA ASP A 507 -14.71 -22.68 8.56
C ASP A 507 -15.95 -21.79 8.83
N ASP A 508 -15.75 -20.61 9.47
CA ASP A 508 -16.80 -19.68 9.89
C ASP A 508 -16.47 -18.22 9.53
N ASP A 509 -15.92 -18.02 8.32
CA ASP A 509 -15.56 -16.70 7.78
C ASP A 509 -14.62 -15.90 8.69
N GLY A 510 -13.64 -16.56 9.29
CA GLY A 510 -12.63 -15.95 10.14
C GLY A 510 -13.09 -15.64 11.56
N ALA A 511 -14.27 -16.11 12.01
CA ALA A 511 -14.72 -15.89 13.38
C ALA A 511 -13.89 -16.69 14.40
N THR A 512 -13.59 -17.94 14.07
CA THR A 512 -12.68 -18.79 14.83
C THR A 512 -11.64 -19.44 13.94
N TRP A 513 -10.52 -19.84 14.51
CA TRP A 513 -9.36 -20.39 13.79
C TRP A 513 -8.86 -21.64 14.46
N THR A 514 -8.31 -22.55 13.65
CA THR A 514 -7.58 -23.73 14.15
C THR A 514 -6.27 -23.31 14.80
N LYS A 515 -5.67 -24.20 15.56
CA LYS A 515 -4.28 -24.03 16.02
C LYS A 515 -3.31 -24.11 14.84
N PRO A 516 -2.13 -23.47 14.95
CA PRO A 516 -1.10 -23.51 13.93
C PRO A 516 -0.61 -24.94 13.64
N ARG A 517 -0.53 -25.29 12.35
CA ARG A 517 0.01 -26.55 11.85
C ARG A 517 1.29 -26.28 11.07
N PHE A 518 2.40 -26.89 11.42
CA PHE A 518 3.66 -26.79 10.70
C PHE A 518 3.63 -27.69 9.47
N ILE A 519 3.86 -27.14 8.27
CA ILE A 519 3.75 -27.85 6.98
C ILE A 519 5.03 -27.84 6.15
N SER A 520 6.15 -27.36 6.67
CA SER A 520 7.42 -27.26 5.94
C SER A 520 7.89 -28.60 5.35
N HIS A 521 7.63 -29.75 6.02
CA HIS A 521 7.98 -31.08 5.53
C HIS A 521 7.34 -31.44 4.18
N MET A 522 6.24 -30.81 3.81
CA MET A 522 5.53 -31.04 2.56
C MET A 522 6.16 -30.29 1.39
N VAL A 523 6.82 -29.15 1.63
CA VAL A 523 7.20 -28.17 0.59
C VAL A 523 8.63 -27.69 0.62
N LYS A 524 9.31 -27.74 1.79
CA LYS A 524 10.68 -27.26 1.97
C LYS A 524 11.70 -28.38 1.72
N GLU A 525 12.81 -28.03 1.08
CA GLU A 525 13.93 -28.97 0.87
C GLU A 525 15.10 -28.64 1.83
N PRO A 526 15.99 -29.61 2.15
CA PRO A 526 17.09 -29.42 3.12
C PRO A 526 18.07 -28.31 2.79
N TRP A 527 18.21 -27.93 1.51
CA TRP A 527 19.10 -26.86 1.06
C TRP A 527 18.54 -25.45 1.32
N MET A 528 17.27 -25.34 1.64
CA MET A 528 16.58 -24.06 1.86
C MET A 528 16.82 -23.57 3.28
N GLY A 529 17.46 -22.40 3.42
CA GLY A 529 17.45 -21.66 4.68
C GLY A 529 16.08 -21.01 4.94
N PHE A 530 15.50 -20.51 3.86
CA PHE A 530 14.19 -19.89 3.88
C PHE A 530 13.28 -20.48 2.78
N LEU A 531 12.04 -20.74 3.14
CA LEU A 531 10.90 -20.88 2.25
C LEU A 531 9.73 -20.23 2.97
N GLY A 532 9.10 -19.27 2.31
CA GLY A 532 7.96 -18.55 2.82
C GLY A 532 6.97 -18.16 1.75
N THR A 533 5.86 -17.55 2.16
CA THR A 533 4.83 -17.10 1.23
C THR A 533 5.19 -15.76 0.61
N SER A 534 4.72 -15.51 -0.62
CA SER A 534 4.54 -14.13 -1.07
C SER A 534 3.31 -13.58 -0.38
N PRO A 535 3.43 -12.50 0.41
CA PRO A 535 2.29 -12.00 1.17
C PRO A 535 1.17 -11.48 0.28
N GLY A 536 -0.04 -11.44 0.84
CA GLY A 536 -1.23 -11.00 0.12
C GLY A 536 -2.30 -12.08 0.03
N ASN A 537 -2.66 -12.50 -1.18
CA ASN A 537 -3.67 -13.55 -1.37
C ASN A 537 -3.26 -14.59 -2.42
N GLY A 538 -3.67 -15.83 -2.16
CA GLY A 538 -3.68 -16.92 -3.12
C GLY A 538 -5.00 -16.98 -3.90
N ILE A 539 -5.10 -17.93 -4.83
CA ILE A 539 -6.30 -18.14 -5.64
C ILE A 539 -6.77 -19.59 -5.58
N GLN A 540 -8.08 -19.79 -5.76
CA GLN A 540 -8.64 -21.10 -6.07
C GLN A 540 -9.02 -21.15 -7.56
N LEU A 541 -8.49 -22.11 -8.30
CA LEU A 541 -8.80 -22.27 -9.71
C LEU A 541 -10.27 -22.66 -9.92
N SER A 542 -10.91 -21.99 -10.85
CA SER A 542 -12.34 -22.13 -11.17
C SER A 542 -12.58 -22.77 -12.52
N ASN A 543 -11.57 -22.81 -13.40
CA ASN A 543 -11.65 -23.47 -14.69
C ASN A 543 -11.70 -25.01 -14.51
N LYS A 544 -12.49 -25.69 -15.35
CA LYS A 544 -12.72 -27.14 -15.27
C LYS A 544 -11.44 -27.99 -15.30
N LYS A 545 -10.36 -27.49 -15.89
CA LYS A 545 -9.08 -28.21 -16.02
C LYS A 545 -8.45 -28.52 -14.66
N HIS A 546 -8.53 -27.58 -13.72
CA HIS A 546 -7.97 -27.71 -12.37
C HIS A 546 -8.94 -27.16 -11.31
N LEU A 547 -10.24 -27.44 -11.49
CA LEU A 547 -11.30 -26.93 -10.62
C LEU A 547 -11.04 -27.28 -9.14
N GLY A 548 -11.01 -26.26 -8.30
CA GLY A 548 -10.85 -26.39 -6.85
C GLY A 548 -9.40 -26.41 -6.37
N ARG A 549 -8.41 -26.46 -7.27
CA ARG A 549 -6.99 -26.36 -6.90
C ARG A 549 -6.71 -25.01 -6.23
N LEU A 550 -6.02 -25.06 -5.11
CA LEU A 550 -5.52 -23.84 -4.42
C LEU A 550 -4.09 -23.58 -4.86
N LEU A 551 -3.79 -22.31 -5.14
CA LEU A 551 -2.44 -21.82 -5.42
C LEU A 551 -2.09 -20.70 -4.44
N ILE A 552 -0.95 -20.85 -3.76
CA ILE A 552 -0.35 -19.79 -2.92
C ILE A 552 1.05 -19.50 -3.47
N PRO A 553 1.37 -18.23 -3.78
CA PRO A 553 2.69 -17.87 -4.24
C PRO A 553 3.71 -17.99 -3.10
N TYR A 554 4.89 -18.54 -3.41
CA TYR A 554 6.01 -18.67 -2.47
C TYR A 554 7.30 -18.09 -3.07
N TYR A 555 8.26 -17.82 -2.21
CA TYR A 555 9.66 -17.67 -2.58
C TYR A 555 10.58 -18.36 -1.59
N CYS A 556 11.78 -18.74 -2.03
CA CYS A 556 12.74 -19.44 -1.21
C CYS A 556 14.17 -19.03 -1.56
N CYS A 557 15.10 -19.25 -0.62
CA CYS A 557 16.52 -19.08 -0.85
C CYS A 557 17.32 -20.14 -0.07
N GLY A 558 18.56 -20.37 -0.53
CA GLY A 558 19.55 -21.19 0.16
C GLY A 558 20.24 -20.43 1.30
N SER A 559 21.57 -20.62 1.42
CA SER A 559 22.38 -19.93 2.44
C SER A 559 22.64 -18.44 2.11
N ASN A 560 22.44 -18.02 0.86
CA ASN A 560 22.57 -16.63 0.47
C ASN A 560 21.17 -16.01 0.29
N PRO A 561 20.67 -15.22 1.25
CA PRO A 561 19.34 -14.63 1.18
C PRO A 561 19.22 -13.51 0.13
N LYS A 562 20.32 -13.07 -0.47
CA LYS A 562 20.29 -12.07 -1.56
C LYS A 562 19.54 -12.60 -2.79
N PHE A 563 19.63 -13.89 -3.08
CA PHE A 563 19.09 -14.49 -4.28
C PHE A 563 17.93 -15.44 -3.95
N SER A 564 16.83 -15.27 -4.61
CA SER A 564 15.60 -16.06 -4.37
C SER A 564 14.99 -16.61 -5.64
N SER A 565 14.21 -17.65 -5.47
CA SER A 565 13.37 -18.28 -6.48
C SER A 565 11.91 -18.32 -6.01
N GLY A 566 10.97 -17.98 -6.88
CA GLY A 566 9.54 -18.01 -6.58
C GLY A 566 8.76 -18.99 -7.44
N GLY A 567 7.56 -19.36 -6.99
CA GLY A 567 6.68 -20.28 -7.69
C GLY A 567 5.34 -20.47 -6.96
N ALA A 568 4.67 -21.60 -7.19
CA ALA A 568 3.39 -21.91 -6.58
C ALA A 568 3.48 -23.06 -5.57
N LEU A 569 2.89 -22.86 -4.38
CA LEU A 569 2.45 -23.95 -3.51
C LEU A 569 1.05 -24.38 -3.97
N ILE A 570 0.85 -25.67 -4.12
CA ILE A 570 -0.32 -26.28 -4.77
C ILE A 570 -0.99 -27.24 -3.80
N SER A 571 -2.31 -27.09 -3.62
CA SER A 571 -3.15 -28.07 -2.93
C SER A 571 -4.34 -28.46 -3.80
N ASP A 572 -4.56 -29.76 -3.97
CA ASP A 572 -5.69 -30.33 -4.71
C ASP A 572 -6.79 -30.89 -3.77
N ASP A 573 -6.61 -30.79 -2.47
CA ASP A 573 -7.48 -31.38 -1.44
C ASP A 573 -8.01 -30.37 -0.42
N GLY A 574 -7.93 -29.06 -0.76
CA GLY A 574 -8.43 -27.96 0.08
C GLY A 574 -7.59 -27.74 1.33
N GLY A 575 -6.28 -27.72 1.18
CA GLY A 575 -5.29 -27.38 2.20
C GLY A 575 -4.85 -28.55 3.08
N LEU A 576 -5.32 -29.79 2.86
CA LEU A 576 -4.88 -30.94 3.67
C LEU A 576 -3.41 -31.28 3.38
N THR A 577 -3.04 -31.30 2.10
CA THR A 577 -1.65 -31.46 1.67
C THR A 577 -1.24 -30.37 0.69
N TRP A 578 0.05 -30.08 0.71
CA TRP A 578 0.68 -29.08 -0.14
C TRP A 578 1.89 -29.69 -0.86
N ARG A 579 2.15 -29.24 -2.07
CA ARG A 579 3.38 -29.51 -2.81
C ARG A 579 3.88 -28.26 -3.49
N ARG A 580 5.15 -28.23 -3.80
CA ARG A 580 5.79 -27.12 -4.51
C ARG A 580 5.80 -27.40 -6.01
N GLY A 581 5.30 -26.47 -6.82
CA GLY A 581 5.51 -26.44 -8.26
C GLY A 581 6.96 -26.07 -8.61
N LYS A 582 7.32 -26.17 -9.88
CA LYS A 582 8.62 -25.75 -10.39
C LYS A 582 8.80 -24.23 -10.21
N ALA A 583 9.99 -23.79 -9.80
CA ALA A 583 10.27 -22.38 -9.70
C ALA A 583 10.24 -21.68 -11.07
N ILE A 584 9.80 -20.43 -11.11
CA ILE A 584 9.61 -19.62 -12.34
C ILE A 584 10.93 -19.45 -13.10
N ASN A 585 12.03 -19.26 -12.37
CA ASN A 585 13.37 -19.05 -12.94
C ASN A 585 14.13 -20.33 -13.27
N GLN A 586 13.69 -21.50 -12.80
CA GLN A 586 14.38 -22.77 -12.96
C GLN A 586 14.49 -23.20 -14.42
N GLY A 587 15.72 -23.40 -14.89
CA GLY A 587 16.05 -23.86 -16.24
C GLY A 587 16.09 -22.77 -17.30
N ARG A 588 15.93 -21.48 -16.91
CA ARG A 588 16.19 -20.33 -17.80
C ARG A 588 17.67 -20.27 -18.19
N VAL A 589 17.94 -19.57 -19.28
CA VAL A 589 19.32 -19.24 -19.66
C VAL A 589 19.57 -17.76 -19.39
N VAL A 590 20.49 -17.48 -18.45
CA VAL A 590 20.95 -16.13 -18.11
C VAL A 590 22.45 -16.09 -18.34
N ASN A 591 22.93 -15.12 -19.12
CA ASN A 591 24.35 -14.97 -19.47
C ASN A 591 25.02 -16.27 -20.00
N GLY A 592 24.25 -17.12 -20.69
CA GLY A 592 24.71 -18.39 -21.24
C GLY A 592 24.79 -19.55 -20.22
N GLN A 593 24.34 -19.34 -18.98
CA GLN A 593 24.23 -20.36 -17.93
C GLN A 593 22.78 -20.77 -17.72
N ILE A 594 22.57 -22.05 -17.43
CA ILE A 594 21.23 -22.57 -17.06
C ILE A 594 21.03 -22.29 -15.57
N VAL A 595 19.97 -21.57 -15.24
CA VAL A 595 19.61 -21.23 -13.86
C VAL A 595 19.18 -22.49 -13.11
N ASP A 596 19.82 -22.74 -11.98
CA ASP A 596 19.39 -23.72 -10.97
C ASP A 596 19.02 -22.97 -9.67
N GLU A 597 17.77 -23.10 -9.24
CA GLU A 597 17.24 -22.43 -8.04
C GLU A 597 18.06 -22.66 -6.77
N ARG A 598 18.87 -23.73 -6.73
CA ARG A 598 19.75 -24.08 -5.61
C ARG A 598 21.05 -23.26 -5.56
N ASN A 599 21.45 -22.67 -6.68
CA ASN A 599 22.77 -22.09 -6.87
C ASN A 599 22.71 -20.78 -7.65
N LEU A 600 21.82 -19.87 -7.25
CA LEU A 600 21.72 -18.54 -7.86
C LEU A 600 22.97 -17.70 -7.52
N VAL A 601 23.50 -16.98 -8.50
CA VAL A 601 24.76 -16.22 -8.37
C VAL A 601 24.65 -14.75 -8.77
N GLU A 602 23.59 -14.36 -9.50
CA GLU A 602 23.42 -12.98 -9.98
C GLU A 602 21.96 -12.49 -9.91
N ASP A 603 21.80 -11.18 -9.89
CA ASP A 603 20.51 -10.51 -9.72
C ASP A 603 19.51 -10.86 -10.85
N ASP A 604 20.02 -11.02 -12.08
CA ASP A 604 19.19 -11.34 -13.25
C ASP A 604 18.60 -12.78 -13.24
N GLU A 605 19.10 -13.65 -12.37
CA GLU A 605 18.56 -15.00 -12.18
C GLU A 605 17.34 -15.05 -11.25
N THR A 606 17.11 -13.99 -10.45
CA THR A 606 16.16 -14.03 -9.33
C THR A 606 14.71 -13.89 -9.77
N THR A 607 13.80 -14.53 -9.01
CA THR A 607 12.38 -14.23 -8.89
C THR A 607 12.01 -14.20 -7.41
N HIS A 608 11.06 -13.37 -7.04
CA HIS A 608 10.75 -13.10 -5.63
C HIS A 608 9.23 -13.12 -5.40
N GLU A 609 8.71 -12.31 -4.47
CA GLU A 609 7.27 -12.21 -4.19
C GLU A 609 6.45 -12.00 -5.45
N SER A 610 5.30 -12.67 -5.50
CA SER A 610 4.48 -12.75 -6.70
C SER A 610 3.00 -12.79 -6.38
N THR A 611 2.18 -12.66 -7.40
CA THR A 611 0.72 -12.75 -7.34
C THR A 611 0.20 -13.54 -8.54
N PHE A 612 -0.92 -14.24 -8.37
CA PHE A 612 -1.54 -15.06 -9.41
C PHE A 612 -2.90 -14.54 -9.83
N VAL A 613 -3.22 -14.70 -11.11
CA VAL A 613 -4.58 -14.61 -11.63
C VAL A 613 -4.88 -15.74 -12.59
N GLU A 614 -6.12 -16.24 -12.58
CA GLU A 614 -6.60 -17.26 -13.51
C GLU A 614 -7.36 -16.59 -14.66
N ARG A 615 -6.93 -16.86 -15.91
CA ARG A 615 -7.65 -16.47 -17.14
C ARG A 615 -8.88 -17.35 -17.37
N GLU A 616 -9.83 -16.88 -18.17
CA GLU A 616 -11.02 -17.65 -18.56
C GLU A 616 -10.69 -18.97 -19.25
N ASN A 617 -9.57 -19.07 -19.97
CA ASN A 617 -9.10 -20.29 -20.62
C ASN A 617 -8.44 -21.30 -19.65
N GLY A 618 -8.26 -20.94 -18.39
CA GLY A 618 -7.65 -21.74 -17.32
C GLY A 618 -6.13 -21.61 -17.22
N ASP A 619 -5.50 -20.72 -17.98
CA ASP A 619 -4.09 -20.39 -17.79
C ASP A 619 -3.93 -19.57 -16.51
N VAL A 620 -2.83 -19.78 -15.79
CA VAL A 620 -2.45 -18.99 -14.62
C VAL A 620 -1.35 -18.02 -15.02
N VAL A 621 -1.59 -16.74 -14.83
CA VAL A 621 -0.56 -15.70 -14.99
C VAL A 621 0.06 -15.41 -13.64
N VAL A 622 1.39 -15.39 -13.57
CA VAL A 622 2.15 -14.88 -12.44
C VAL A 622 2.78 -13.54 -12.80
N LEU A 623 2.62 -12.55 -11.89
CA LEU A 623 3.33 -11.27 -11.92
C LEU A 623 4.18 -11.19 -10.67
N PHE A 624 5.47 -10.84 -10.80
CA PHE A 624 6.40 -10.92 -9.69
C PHE A 624 7.44 -9.80 -9.69
N ARG A 625 7.88 -9.42 -8.48
CA ARG A 625 9.06 -8.57 -8.29
C ARG A 625 10.34 -9.38 -8.46
N ASN A 626 11.41 -8.72 -8.83
CA ASN A 626 12.69 -9.35 -9.11
C ASN A 626 13.84 -8.33 -8.95
N GLN A 627 15.06 -8.77 -9.15
CA GLN A 627 16.25 -7.92 -9.11
C GLN A 627 16.89 -7.72 -10.50
N HIS A 628 16.18 -8.11 -11.57
CA HIS A 628 16.66 -7.98 -12.93
C HIS A 628 16.99 -6.52 -13.28
N ASN A 629 18.06 -6.32 -14.04
CA ASN A 629 18.59 -5.00 -14.40
C ASN A 629 17.63 -4.14 -15.25
N SER A 630 16.58 -4.74 -15.82
CA SER A 630 15.53 -3.98 -16.53
C SER A 630 14.74 -3.06 -15.61
N GLY A 631 14.66 -3.35 -14.29
CA GLY A 631 13.79 -2.63 -13.36
C GLY A 631 12.30 -2.72 -13.68
N LEU A 632 11.87 -3.81 -14.31
CA LEU A 632 10.48 -4.05 -14.72
C LEU A 632 9.90 -5.27 -14.01
N VAL A 633 8.60 -5.25 -13.77
CA VAL A 633 7.83 -6.39 -13.23
C VAL A 633 7.97 -7.59 -14.15
N GLY A 634 8.27 -8.75 -13.58
CA GLY A 634 8.34 -10.01 -14.32
C GLY A 634 6.98 -10.67 -14.47
N LYS A 635 6.77 -11.41 -15.57
CA LYS A 635 5.58 -12.18 -15.90
C LYS A 635 5.92 -13.54 -16.48
N ALA A 636 5.19 -14.59 -16.08
CA ALA A 636 5.19 -15.89 -16.73
C ALA A 636 3.77 -16.48 -16.75
N ILE A 637 3.57 -17.54 -17.56
CA ILE A 637 2.27 -18.21 -17.71
C ILE A 637 2.45 -19.69 -17.42
N SER A 638 1.51 -20.26 -16.69
CA SER A 638 1.35 -21.69 -16.46
C SER A 638 0.12 -22.19 -17.19
N HIS A 639 0.28 -23.26 -17.97
CA HIS A 639 -0.80 -23.96 -18.68
C HIS A 639 -1.29 -25.21 -17.96
N ASP A 640 -0.71 -25.54 -16.82
CA ASP A 640 -0.94 -26.77 -16.04
C ASP A 640 -1.32 -26.50 -14.59
N GLY A 641 -1.82 -25.27 -14.33
CA GLY A 641 -2.32 -24.87 -13.01
C GLY A 641 -1.23 -24.73 -11.96
N GLY A 642 -0.11 -24.10 -12.32
CA GLY A 642 0.98 -23.72 -11.42
C GLY A 642 2.09 -24.76 -11.26
N GLU A 643 2.04 -25.89 -11.96
CA GLU A 643 3.09 -26.94 -11.89
C GLU A 643 4.38 -26.49 -12.59
N THR A 644 4.23 -25.91 -13.80
CA THR A 644 5.37 -25.39 -14.60
C THR A 644 5.03 -24.05 -15.22
N TRP A 645 6.07 -23.33 -15.67
CA TRP A 645 5.97 -21.97 -16.19
C TRP A 645 6.65 -21.87 -17.56
N ASP A 646 6.06 -21.06 -18.45
CA ASP A 646 6.69 -20.63 -19.68
C ASP A 646 7.92 -19.75 -19.39
N GLU A 647 8.67 -19.43 -20.44
CA GLU A 647 9.75 -18.45 -20.34
C GLU A 647 9.20 -17.10 -19.83
N MET A 648 9.81 -16.60 -18.75
CA MET A 648 9.40 -15.33 -18.16
C MET A 648 9.76 -14.15 -19.05
N LYS A 649 8.93 -13.10 -19.01
CA LYS A 649 9.09 -11.84 -19.71
C LYS A 649 8.98 -10.68 -18.72
N PHE A 650 9.39 -9.50 -19.16
CA PHE A 650 9.27 -8.26 -18.37
C PHE A 650 8.18 -7.38 -18.98
N GLU A 651 7.34 -6.79 -18.12
CA GLU A 651 6.20 -5.96 -18.54
C GLU A 651 6.69 -4.55 -18.87
N GLU A 652 6.70 -4.22 -20.16
CA GLU A 652 7.03 -2.87 -20.61
C GLU A 652 6.10 -1.84 -19.97
N GLY A 653 6.66 -0.76 -19.40
CA GLY A 653 5.91 0.32 -18.78
C GLY A 653 5.42 0.02 -17.35
N ILE A 654 5.75 -1.14 -16.76
CA ILE A 654 5.47 -1.42 -15.35
C ILE A 654 6.77 -1.49 -14.55
N PRO A 655 7.18 -0.40 -13.88
CA PRO A 655 8.38 -0.39 -13.07
C PRO A 655 8.28 -1.37 -11.91
N ASP A 656 9.39 -2.06 -11.64
CA ASP A 656 9.62 -2.80 -10.40
C ASP A 656 10.66 -2.05 -9.56
N ILE A 657 10.23 -1.59 -8.39
CA ILE A 657 11.10 -0.96 -7.40
C ILE A 657 11.39 -1.89 -6.22
N PHE A 658 11.32 -3.18 -6.45
CA PHE A 658 11.46 -4.22 -5.44
C PHE A 658 10.40 -4.10 -4.33
N SER A 659 9.13 -4.02 -4.73
CA SER A 659 7.95 -3.98 -3.86
C SER A 659 6.96 -5.08 -4.25
N GLN A 660 6.31 -5.69 -3.25
CA GLN A 660 5.35 -6.79 -3.46
C GLN A 660 4.23 -6.35 -4.42
N PRO A 661 4.00 -7.07 -5.53
CA PRO A 661 2.89 -6.81 -6.42
C PRO A 661 1.62 -7.52 -5.97
N ASN A 662 0.45 -7.02 -6.35
CA ASN A 662 -0.80 -7.75 -6.17
C ASN A 662 -1.72 -7.60 -7.38
N ALA A 663 -2.44 -8.66 -7.70
CA ALA A 663 -3.42 -8.69 -8.79
C ALA A 663 -4.71 -9.37 -8.37
N VAL A 664 -5.82 -8.93 -8.93
CA VAL A 664 -7.13 -9.53 -8.72
C VAL A 664 -7.93 -9.54 -10.01
N THR A 665 -8.68 -10.62 -10.24
CA THR A 665 -9.64 -10.69 -11.34
C THR A 665 -10.89 -9.86 -11.01
N LEU A 666 -11.44 -9.18 -12.02
CA LEU A 666 -12.70 -8.45 -11.95
C LEU A 666 -13.85 -9.24 -12.59
N PRO A 667 -15.12 -8.93 -12.26
CA PRO A 667 -16.26 -9.50 -12.96
C PRO A 667 -16.14 -9.29 -14.47
N PRO A 668 -16.39 -10.31 -15.31
CA PRO A 668 -16.59 -10.10 -16.74
C PRO A 668 -17.74 -9.11 -16.97
N ILE A 669 -17.67 -8.32 -18.06
CA ILE A 669 -18.72 -7.39 -18.43
C ILE A 669 -20.04 -8.18 -18.57
N ASP A 670 -21.13 -7.66 -17.98
CA ASP A 670 -22.47 -8.27 -17.97
C ASP A 670 -22.61 -9.58 -17.16
N SER A 671 -21.64 -9.96 -16.36
CA SER A 671 -21.75 -11.12 -15.47
C SER A 671 -22.72 -10.84 -14.31
N LYS A 672 -23.71 -11.73 -14.12
CA LYS A 672 -24.69 -11.61 -13.01
C LYS A 672 -24.34 -12.46 -11.79
N ASN A 673 -23.48 -13.46 -11.94
CA ASN A 673 -23.20 -14.48 -10.93
C ASN A 673 -21.68 -14.73 -10.78
N TRP A 674 -20.86 -13.69 -10.93
CA TRP A 674 -19.43 -13.80 -10.72
C TRP A 674 -19.12 -13.75 -9.23
N GLU A 675 -18.17 -14.55 -8.79
CA GLU A 675 -17.70 -14.62 -7.42
C GLU A 675 -16.23 -14.18 -7.34
N SER A 676 -15.88 -13.38 -6.35
CA SER A 676 -14.53 -12.85 -6.17
C SER A 676 -13.47 -13.96 -6.21
N GLY A 677 -12.41 -13.73 -6.99
CA GLY A 677 -11.30 -14.67 -7.18
C GLY A 677 -11.57 -15.79 -8.17
N THR A 678 -12.66 -15.74 -8.96
CA THR A 678 -12.86 -16.69 -10.09
C THR A 678 -12.18 -16.18 -11.36
N ALA A 679 -11.97 -17.09 -12.33
CA ALA A 679 -11.31 -16.81 -13.60
C ALA A 679 -11.95 -15.62 -14.33
N SER A 680 -11.13 -14.73 -14.85
CA SER A 680 -11.54 -13.62 -15.70
C SER A 680 -10.35 -13.10 -16.50
N ASN A 681 -10.62 -12.56 -17.69
CA ASN A 681 -9.61 -11.83 -18.45
C ASN A 681 -9.52 -10.35 -18.02
N ARG A 682 -10.47 -9.86 -17.21
CA ARG A 682 -10.39 -8.53 -16.62
C ARG A 682 -9.59 -8.60 -15.31
N VAL A 683 -8.50 -7.87 -15.25
CA VAL A 683 -7.55 -7.93 -14.14
C VAL A 683 -7.15 -6.51 -13.72
N VAL A 684 -7.16 -6.25 -12.42
CA VAL A 684 -6.47 -5.09 -11.84
C VAL A 684 -5.18 -5.56 -11.21
N PHE A 685 -4.09 -4.89 -11.56
CA PHE A 685 -2.75 -5.05 -11.00
C PHE A 685 -2.34 -3.79 -10.26
N ALA A 686 -1.78 -3.93 -9.07
CA ALA A 686 -1.27 -2.83 -8.27
C ALA A 686 0.18 -3.08 -7.84
N ASN A 687 1.00 -2.04 -7.89
CA ASN A 687 2.33 -2.02 -7.28
C ASN A 687 2.77 -0.60 -6.94
N ALA A 688 3.80 -0.48 -6.09
CA ALA A 688 4.58 0.74 -5.96
C ALA A 688 5.47 0.90 -7.21
N SER A 689 5.49 2.10 -7.80
CA SER A 689 6.08 2.31 -9.13
C SER A 689 7.22 3.35 -9.17
N LEU A 690 7.54 3.98 -8.03
CA LEU A 690 8.56 5.05 -7.98
C LEU A 690 9.23 5.12 -6.60
N MET A 691 10.55 5.33 -6.58
CA MET A 691 11.30 5.73 -5.37
C MET A 691 11.23 7.25 -5.18
N ARG A 692 10.53 7.76 -4.10
CA ARG A 692 10.30 9.19 -3.93
C ARG A 692 10.16 9.65 -2.46
N PRO A 693 11.21 9.89 -1.72
CA PRO A 693 12.50 9.23 -1.66
C PRO A 693 12.41 7.77 -1.21
N TYR A 694 11.23 7.34 -0.74
CA TYR A 694 10.89 5.97 -0.33
C TYR A 694 10.15 5.24 -1.45
N ARG A 695 9.89 3.95 -1.25
CA ARG A 695 8.95 3.21 -2.11
C ARG A 695 7.60 3.92 -2.10
N GLY A 696 7.09 4.27 -3.26
CA GLY A 696 5.89 5.07 -3.37
C GLY A 696 5.25 5.01 -4.75
N CYS A 697 4.34 5.94 -4.99
CA CYS A 697 3.56 6.02 -6.21
C CYS A 697 2.81 4.72 -6.48
N GLY A 698 1.80 4.44 -5.65
CA GLY A 698 0.91 3.29 -5.80
C GLY A 698 0.04 3.46 -7.03
N ILE A 699 0.27 2.63 -8.05
CA ILE A 699 -0.48 2.67 -9.31
C ILE A 699 -1.30 1.40 -9.46
N LEU A 700 -2.59 1.58 -9.79
CA LEU A 700 -3.47 0.50 -10.23
C LEU A 700 -3.55 0.52 -11.75
N ARG A 701 -3.51 -0.66 -12.37
CA ARG A 701 -3.56 -0.86 -13.82
C ARG A 701 -4.64 -1.85 -14.18
N LEU A 702 -5.43 -1.56 -15.21
CA LEU A 702 -6.48 -2.43 -15.73
C LEU A 702 -6.01 -3.14 -17.00
N SER A 703 -6.24 -4.44 -17.07
CA SER A 703 -6.16 -5.26 -18.26
C SER A 703 -7.54 -5.86 -18.55
N GLU A 704 -7.95 -5.84 -19.81
CA GLU A 704 -9.21 -6.44 -20.29
C GLU A 704 -8.98 -7.76 -21.04
N ASP A 705 -7.73 -8.17 -21.22
CA ASP A 705 -7.31 -9.29 -22.08
C ASP A 705 -6.43 -10.32 -21.35
N GLY A 706 -6.56 -10.42 -20.04
CA GLY A 706 -5.82 -11.41 -19.24
C GLY A 706 -4.33 -11.08 -19.11
N CYS A 707 -3.99 -9.84 -18.85
CA CYS A 707 -2.62 -9.36 -18.69
C CYS A 707 -1.76 -9.43 -19.96
N HIS A 708 -2.39 -9.33 -21.16
CA HIS A 708 -1.64 -9.15 -22.40
C HIS A 708 -1.31 -7.68 -22.62
N THR A 709 -2.29 -6.80 -22.39
CA THR A 709 -2.13 -5.35 -22.45
C THR A 709 -2.75 -4.68 -21.21
N TRP A 710 -2.31 -3.46 -20.93
CA TRP A 710 -2.80 -2.64 -19.84
C TRP A 710 -3.43 -1.37 -20.42
N THR A 711 -4.76 -1.26 -20.32
CA THR A 711 -5.55 -0.22 -21.01
C THR A 711 -5.62 1.08 -20.21
N ASN A 712 -5.78 0.98 -18.89
CA ASN A 712 -5.88 2.13 -17.99
C ASN A 712 -4.89 1.99 -16.84
N HIS A 713 -4.42 3.12 -16.35
CA HIS A 713 -3.64 3.17 -15.12
C HIS A 713 -3.98 4.44 -14.34
N LYS A 714 -4.07 4.32 -13.02
CA LYS A 714 -4.29 5.46 -12.12
C LYS A 714 -3.37 5.42 -10.92
N CYS A 715 -2.77 6.55 -10.62
CA CYS A 715 -2.02 6.74 -9.39
C CYS A 715 -3.01 6.94 -8.23
N PHE A 716 -3.19 5.92 -7.42
CA PHE A 716 -4.02 5.96 -6.22
C PHE A 716 -3.42 6.87 -5.14
N ASN A 717 -2.12 6.69 -4.88
CA ASN A 717 -1.35 7.50 -3.93
C ASN A 717 0.01 7.86 -4.55
N PRO A 718 0.29 9.16 -4.80
CA PRO A 718 1.54 9.58 -5.43
C PRO A 718 2.75 9.57 -4.48
N TYR A 719 2.53 9.35 -3.19
CA TYR A 719 3.53 9.40 -2.12
C TYR A 719 3.87 8.01 -1.60
N HIS A 720 4.19 7.90 -0.31
CA HIS A 720 4.60 6.68 0.35
C HIS A 720 3.53 5.58 0.23
N TYR A 721 3.86 4.54 -0.49
CA TYR A 721 3.01 3.39 -0.78
C TYR A 721 3.91 2.18 -1.03
N VAL A 722 3.68 1.06 -0.37
CA VAL A 722 4.65 -0.04 -0.42
C VAL A 722 4.01 -1.35 -0.84
N TYR A 723 3.33 -2.03 0.07
CA TYR A 723 2.64 -3.29 -0.20
C TYR A 723 1.13 -3.09 -0.26
N GLN A 724 0.46 -3.97 -0.97
CA GLN A 724 -0.99 -3.95 -1.10
C GLN A 724 -1.56 -5.35 -1.28
N CYS A 725 -2.85 -5.49 -0.95
CA CYS A 725 -3.66 -6.64 -1.30
C CYS A 725 -5.07 -6.17 -1.69
N MET A 726 -5.61 -6.75 -2.76
CA MET A 726 -6.91 -6.39 -3.30
C MET A 726 -7.89 -7.55 -3.25
N THR A 727 -9.18 -7.23 -3.17
CA THR A 727 -10.28 -8.18 -3.35
C THR A 727 -11.50 -7.45 -3.95
N VAL A 728 -12.33 -8.16 -4.70
CA VAL A 728 -13.62 -7.62 -5.12
C VAL A 728 -14.62 -7.81 -3.98
N LEU A 729 -15.29 -6.72 -3.61
CA LEU A 729 -16.24 -6.68 -2.51
C LEU A 729 -17.63 -7.18 -2.95
N PRO A 730 -18.53 -7.54 -2.01
CA PRO A 730 -19.86 -8.06 -2.34
C PRO A 730 -20.73 -7.13 -3.20
N ASP A 731 -20.46 -5.84 -3.20
CA ASP A 731 -21.16 -4.84 -4.00
C ASP A 731 -20.46 -4.52 -5.33
N ASN A 732 -19.55 -5.40 -5.78
CA ASN A 732 -18.72 -5.27 -6.97
C ASN A 732 -17.74 -4.09 -6.99
N SER A 733 -17.53 -3.40 -5.88
CA SER A 733 -16.41 -2.44 -5.78
C SER A 733 -15.10 -3.16 -5.48
N LEU A 734 -13.97 -2.49 -5.72
CA LEU A 734 -12.65 -3.00 -5.40
C LEU A 734 -12.26 -2.58 -3.98
N GLY A 735 -11.96 -3.54 -3.11
CA GLY A 735 -11.29 -3.30 -1.84
C GLY A 735 -9.78 -3.29 -2.05
N LEU A 736 -9.13 -2.24 -1.59
CA LEU A 736 -7.67 -2.08 -1.59
C LEU A 736 -7.17 -1.93 -0.16
N LEU A 737 -6.42 -2.90 0.32
CA LEU A 737 -5.69 -2.85 1.57
C LEU A 737 -4.23 -2.52 1.24
N TRP A 738 -3.69 -1.41 1.77
CA TRP A 738 -2.37 -0.91 1.40
C TRP A 738 -1.60 -0.36 2.60
N GLU A 739 -0.29 -0.32 2.51
CA GLU A 739 0.56 0.11 3.61
C GLU A 739 1.42 1.34 3.29
N ARG A 740 1.69 2.11 4.34
CA ARG A 740 2.72 3.16 4.41
C ARG A 740 3.86 2.66 5.30
N GLU A 741 4.56 1.65 4.85
CA GLU A 741 5.69 0.96 5.49
C GLU A 741 5.66 0.94 7.04
N THR A 742 6.19 1.93 7.73
CA THR A 742 6.24 1.97 9.20
C THR A 742 5.01 2.63 9.85
N ALA A 743 4.13 3.25 9.06
CA ALA A 743 2.99 4.01 9.60
C ALA A 743 1.76 3.13 9.87
N GLY A 744 1.43 2.21 8.95
CA GLY A 744 0.27 1.35 9.15
C GLY A 744 -0.33 0.79 7.87
N VAL A 745 -1.46 0.10 8.03
CA VAL A 745 -2.22 -0.57 6.97
C VAL A 745 -3.62 0.04 6.88
N TYR A 746 -3.98 0.48 5.68
CA TYR A 746 -5.16 1.27 5.37
C TYR A 746 -6.05 0.56 4.37
N PHE A 747 -7.35 0.68 4.54
CA PHE A 747 -8.35 0.14 3.61
C PHE A 747 -9.02 1.28 2.82
N ALA A 748 -9.06 1.14 1.51
CA ALA A 748 -9.83 1.97 0.61
C ALA A 748 -10.85 1.15 -0.17
N LYS A 749 -12.04 1.73 -0.38
CA LYS A 749 -13.07 1.16 -1.24
C LYS A 749 -13.16 1.99 -2.51
N LEU A 750 -12.91 1.34 -3.65
CA LEU A 750 -12.88 1.96 -4.96
C LEU A 750 -14.06 1.47 -5.80
N PRO A 751 -14.93 2.34 -6.32
CA PRO A 751 -15.88 1.97 -7.36
C PRO A 751 -15.12 1.44 -8.60
N LEU A 752 -15.66 0.46 -9.33
CA LEU A 752 -14.96 -0.07 -10.52
C LEU A 752 -14.78 1.00 -11.60
N ASP A 753 -15.74 1.88 -11.78
CA ASP A 753 -15.63 3.02 -12.71
C ASP A 753 -14.46 3.96 -12.39
N TRP A 754 -13.92 3.90 -11.16
CA TRP A 754 -12.72 4.65 -10.80
C TRP A 754 -11.49 4.19 -11.59
N ILE A 755 -11.36 2.90 -11.92
CA ILE A 755 -10.23 2.38 -12.71
C ILE A 755 -10.60 2.21 -14.18
N GLU A 756 -11.88 2.07 -14.51
CA GLU A 756 -12.37 1.86 -15.87
C GLU A 756 -12.39 3.17 -16.69
N ASN A 757 -12.59 4.31 -16.04
CA ASN A 757 -12.62 5.65 -16.63
C ASN A 757 -11.38 6.45 -16.26
#